data_b171724d2b30568a6e1f715f51189a7c
#
_entry.id   b171724d2b30568a6e1f715f51189a7c
#
_cell.length_a   1.000
_cell.length_b   1.000
_cell.length_c   1.000
_cell.angle_alpha   90.00
_cell.angle_beta   90.00
_cell.angle_gamma   90.00
#
_symmetry.space_group_name_H-M   'P 1'
#
loop_
_entity.id
_entity.type
_entity.pdbx_description
1 polymer ?
#
loop_
_entity_poly.entity_id
_entity_poly.type
_entity_poly.pdbx_seq_one_letter_code
_entity_poly.pdbx_strand_id
1 'polypeptide(L)'
;DWRQMYHEIRRASLEPSLPSLTAVLKSADQTVREGAIPISVMNFMYNRIRPDAVQDGMRAPGEGAPAAGDGALLKRRVFAAAALKDHTYRGRSVRFTLSPDWYRSNLPESPASVEADFGDGLGLRSLRVGDQCEVSYSSTGRKTIRVRVTFDEESGGAETPGIGNVLYGGFFFDVLELATPSPHDTIFVTATIPYLGEYASGQAYVYYGTGHTSIENPVIVIEGFDIDNTMNWEVLYEALNQENMIEDLRQLGFDALVLDFTDATDYMQRNSYVAVELIEQVNAMLPPGADIAVVGASMGGLIGRYALAYMEHNAIDHNVRTFISFDAPQKGANIPLGIQYWVKLFSIESAEADTMLQALARPAPRQMLVYYLTDPPGTTGEADPLLGQFQADVAALGDYPSNTRNVAVADGSGNMVNQGFSPGDQLILYEYESFLVDITGDVWAVPDGANHIILDGLINRIWPLPDDQLVVYVDGTEPYDGAPGGTRSTMADMDSLEAPYGDIIALHEKHCFIPTISALDLDTDDLFYDIAGDPDLLSHTPFDTVYFPAVNEEHIQITPESKAWFIAELERGAVGGVGEVEAVAGGSLRLEVTPNPFTHATLIHFHLAATERVSLSVYDAAGRCIVDLLDRAEPPGWHQATWDGTDRWGREVAPGTYFMKLRSGQASDVTRVIVLR
;
A
#
# COMPACT_ATOMS: atom_id res chain seq x y z
N ASP A 1 -10.72 11.34 3.99
CA ASP A 1 -11.16 10.39 5.01
C ASP A 1 -12.52 10.77 5.59
N TRP A 2 -13.53 9.87 5.50
CA TRP A 2 -14.91 10.15 5.92
C TRP A 2 -15.00 10.36 7.45
N ARG A 3 -14.33 9.52 8.25
CA ARG A 3 -14.37 9.54 9.72
C ARG A 3 -13.78 10.83 10.27
N GLN A 4 -12.61 11.22 9.79
CA GLN A 4 -11.94 12.46 10.18
C GLN A 4 -12.81 13.69 9.85
N MET A 5 -13.33 13.77 8.61
CA MET A 5 -14.21 14.87 8.22
C MET A 5 -15.48 14.93 9.06
N TYR A 6 -16.09 13.79 9.39
CA TYR A 6 -17.27 13.75 10.25
C TYR A 6 -16.95 14.21 11.67
N HIS A 7 -15.83 13.77 12.24
CA HIS A 7 -15.36 14.18 13.56
C HIS A 7 -15.12 15.70 13.63
N GLU A 8 -14.42 16.27 12.66
CA GLU A 8 -14.16 17.71 12.58
C GLU A 8 -15.44 18.54 12.46
N ILE A 9 -16.37 18.11 11.59
CA ILE A 9 -17.66 18.80 11.42
C ILE A 9 -18.46 18.74 12.72
N ARG A 10 -18.49 17.60 13.40
CA ARG A 10 -19.17 17.45 14.68
C ARG A 10 -18.58 18.36 15.75
N ARG A 11 -17.24 18.43 15.86
CA ARG A 11 -16.55 19.35 16.81
C ARG A 11 -16.74 20.83 16.48
N ALA A 12 -16.82 21.16 15.21
CA ALA A 12 -17.08 22.52 14.75
C ALA A 12 -18.56 22.93 14.83
N SER A 13 -19.47 22.00 15.09
CA SER A 13 -20.91 22.28 15.17
C SER A 13 -21.23 22.99 16.49
N LEU A 14 -21.95 24.10 16.37
CA LEU A 14 -22.46 24.86 17.53
C LEU A 14 -23.75 24.24 18.13
N GLU A 15 -24.35 23.28 17.42
CA GLU A 15 -25.55 22.57 17.86
C GLU A 15 -25.23 21.10 18.12
N PRO A 16 -25.68 20.51 19.24
CA PRO A 16 -25.42 19.11 19.59
C PRO A 16 -26.32 18.13 18.81
N SER A 17 -26.59 18.41 17.52
CA SER A 17 -27.54 17.64 16.72
C SER A 17 -26.92 16.42 16.00
N LEU A 18 -25.59 16.37 15.88
CA LEU A 18 -24.92 15.23 15.24
C LEU A 18 -24.56 14.17 16.28
N PRO A 19 -24.93 12.89 16.05
CA PRO A 19 -24.55 11.78 16.93
C PRO A 19 -23.01 11.67 17.02
N SER A 20 -22.53 11.02 18.07
CA SER A 20 -21.09 10.70 18.13
C SER A 20 -20.70 9.76 17.00
N LEU A 21 -19.44 9.80 16.60
CA LEU A 21 -18.92 8.89 15.57
C LEU A 21 -19.15 7.43 16.01
N THR A 22 -18.86 7.10 17.27
CA THR A 22 -19.16 5.81 17.90
C THR A 22 -20.63 5.40 17.71
N ALA A 23 -21.59 6.32 17.93
CA ALA A 23 -23.01 6.00 17.76
C ALA A 23 -23.37 5.71 16.29
N VAL A 24 -22.73 6.40 15.33
CA VAL A 24 -22.93 6.13 13.89
C VAL A 24 -22.38 4.76 13.53
N LEU A 25 -21.15 4.45 13.94
CA LEU A 25 -20.50 3.17 13.65
C LEU A 25 -21.28 2.00 14.31
N LYS A 26 -21.71 2.17 15.56
CA LYS A 26 -22.53 1.17 16.25
C LYS A 26 -23.88 0.93 15.56
N SER A 27 -24.46 1.94 14.93
CA SER A 27 -25.70 1.76 14.18
C SER A 27 -25.54 0.84 12.95
N ALA A 28 -24.31 0.68 12.46
CA ALA A 28 -23.97 -0.18 11.34
C ALA A 28 -23.71 -1.65 11.73
N ASP A 29 -23.41 -1.95 13.01
CA ASP A 29 -23.02 -3.29 13.48
C ASP A 29 -24.03 -4.38 13.13
N GLN A 30 -25.32 -4.09 13.30
CA GLN A 30 -26.36 -5.06 12.97
C GLN A 30 -26.37 -5.41 11.48
N THR A 31 -26.13 -4.41 10.61
CA THR A 31 -26.09 -4.61 9.16
C THR A 31 -24.90 -5.47 8.75
N VAL A 32 -23.73 -5.25 9.34
CA VAL A 32 -22.54 -6.07 9.10
C VAL A 32 -22.78 -7.51 9.54
N ARG A 33 -23.36 -7.72 10.74
CA ARG A 33 -23.74 -9.05 11.24
C ARG A 33 -24.74 -9.78 10.33
N GLU A 34 -25.57 -9.04 9.62
CA GLU A 34 -26.50 -9.57 8.61
C GLU A 34 -25.84 -9.82 7.24
N GLY A 35 -24.53 -9.59 7.13
CA GLY A 35 -23.73 -9.82 5.92
C GLY A 35 -24.00 -8.81 4.81
N ALA A 36 -24.28 -7.55 5.16
CA ALA A 36 -24.39 -6.45 4.21
C ALA A 36 -23.37 -5.35 4.55
N ILE A 37 -22.88 -4.68 3.53
CA ILE A 37 -21.90 -3.57 3.67
C ILE A 37 -22.66 -2.25 3.83
N PRO A 38 -22.54 -1.57 4.97
CA PRO A 38 -23.17 -0.28 5.23
C PRO A 38 -22.43 0.86 4.53
N ILE A 39 -23.09 1.54 3.60
CA ILE A 39 -22.57 2.76 2.95
C ILE A 39 -23.08 3.98 3.70
N SER A 40 -22.19 4.90 4.03
CA SER A 40 -22.54 6.24 4.53
C SER A 40 -22.24 7.31 3.49
N VAL A 41 -23.09 8.31 3.48
CA VAL A 41 -22.93 9.53 2.67
C VAL A 41 -23.07 10.74 3.56
N MET A 42 -22.09 11.63 3.55
CA MET A 42 -22.19 12.93 4.23
C MET A 42 -22.16 14.08 3.24
N ASN A 43 -22.94 15.12 3.55
CA ASN A 43 -23.10 16.30 2.74
C ASN A 43 -23.33 17.52 3.66
N PHE A 44 -22.28 18.25 4.00
CA PHE A 44 -22.34 19.35 4.95
C PHE A 44 -21.85 20.67 4.34
N MET A 45 -22.48 21.76 4.74
CA MET A 45 -21.96 23.11 4.56
C MET A 45 -21.33 23.60 5.85
N TYR A 46 -20.15 24.18 5.74
CA TYR A 46 -19.43 24.75 6.87
C TYR A 46 -18.80 26.10 6.51
N ASN A 47 -18.47 26.89 7.52
CA ASN A 47 -17.79 28.16 7.36
C ASN A 47 -16.32 27.99 7.75
N ARG A 48 -15.42 28.35 6.83
CA ARG A 48 -13.97 28.38 7.07
C ARG A 48 -13.51 29.82 7.18
N ILE A 49 -12.65 30.11 8.15
CA ILE A 49 -11.98 31.41 8.24
C ILE A 49 -11.02 31.55 7.05
N ARG A 50 -11.05 32.69 6.40
CA ARG A 50 -10.13 32.96 5.28
C ARG A 50 -8.68 33.03 5.78
N PRO A 51 -7.71 32.41 5.08
CA PRO A 51 -6.30 32.42 5.49
C PRO A 51 -5.71 33.84 5.62
N ASP A 52 -6.14 34.76 4.75
CA ASP A 52 -5.74 36.15 4.78
C ASP A 52 -6.36 36.95 5.98
N ALA A 53 -7.53 36.55 6.47
CA ALA A 53 -8.13 37.15 7.66
C ALA A 53 -7.41 36.75 8.97
N VAL A 54 -6.65 35.65 8.98
CA VAL A 54 -5.84 35.24 10.14
C VAL A 54 -4.57 36.10 10.25
N GLN A 55 -4.00 36.52 9.12
CA GLN A 55 -2.81 37.40 9.09
C GLN A 55 -3.08 38.84 9.56
N ASP A 56 -4.32 39.33 9.44
CA ASP A 56 -4.73 40.69 9.86
C ASP A 56 -5.06 40.83 11.35
N GLY A 57 -4.65 39.90 12.21
CA GLY A 57 -4.63 40.07 13.65
C GLY A 57 -5.88 39.63 14.40
N MET A 58 -6.58 38.57 13.98
CA MET A 58 -7.57 37.91 14.83
C MET A 58 -6.87 37.27 16.04
N ARG A 59 -6.92 37.92 17.19
CA ARG A 59 -6.63 37.29 18.48
C ARG A 59 -7.76 36.30 18.84
N ALA A 60 -7.38 35.21 19.51
CA ALA A 60 -8.33 34.23 20.04
C ALA A 60 -9.51 34.92 20.79
N PRO A 61 -10.71 34.32 20.81
CA PRO A 61 -11.88 34.86 21.49
C PRO A 61 -11.65 34.90 22.99
N GLY A 62 -11.34 36.07 23.50
CA GLY A 62 -11.15 36.39 24.91
C GLY A 62 -10.55 37.77 25.04
N GLU A 63 -11.40 38.78 25.24
CA GLU A 63 -11.16 40.22 25.40
C GLU A 63 -11.12 41.05 24.09
N GLY A 64 -12.30 41.48 23.65
CA GLY A 64 -12.44 42.72 22.84
C GLY A 64 -12.11 42.61 21.35
N ALA A 65 -12.16 41.41 20.76
CA ALA A 65 -12.04 41.28 19.31
C ALA A 65 -13.29 41.85 18.61
N PRO A 66 -13.15 42.65 17.53
CA PRO A 66 -14.29 43.02 16.72
C PRO A 66 -14.94 41.78 16.14
N ALA A 67 -16.27 41.70 16.14
CA ALA A 67 -17.01 40.66 15.46
C ALA A 67 -16.48 40.51 14.02
N ALA A 68 -16.14 39.30 13.61
CA ALA A 68 -15.68 39.04 12.24
C ALA A 68 -16.73 39.58 11.27
N GLY A 69 -16.37 40.58 10.48
CA GLY A 69 -17.26 41.11 9.44
C GLY A 69 -17.62 39.98 8.44
N ASP A 70 -18.78 40.08 7.79
CA ASP A 70 -19.31 39.08 6.82
C ASP A 70 -18.31 38.64 5.73
N GLY A 71 -17.17 39.30 5.57
CA GLY A 71 -16.11 38.95 4.61
C GLY A 71 -15.02 38.02 5.11
N ALA A 72 -14.96 37.64 6.41
CA ALA A 72 -13.90 36.82 6.98
C ALA A 72 -14.17 35.31 6.87
N LEU A 73 -15.37 34.90 6.53
CA LEU A 73 -15.80 33.52 6.42
C LEU A 73 -16.03 33.11 4.97
N LEU A 74 -15.55 31.93 4.61
CA LEU A 74 -15.82 31.26 3.34
C LEU A 74 -16.78 30.11 3.59
N LYS A 75 -17.93 30.11 2.92
CA LYS A 75 -18.82 28.94 2.89
C LYS A 75 -18.17 27.84 2.05
N ARG A 76 -18.10 26.62 2.57
CA ARG A 76 -17.55 25.44 1.92
C ARG A 76 -18.55 24.29 2.04
N ARG A 77 -18.53 23.40 1.06
CA ARG A 77 -19.30 22.16 1.06
C ARG A 77 -18.32 21.00 1.11
N VAL A 78 -18.58 20.03 1.99
CA VAL A 78 -17.91 18.74 2.02
C VAL A 78 -18.91 17.68 1.61
N PHE A 79 -18.47 16.77 0.75
CA PHE A 79 -19.20 15.59 0.35
C PHE A 79 -18.27 14.40 0.36
N ALA A 80 -18.64 13.33 1.07
CA ALA A 80 -17.89 12.09 1.09
C ALA A 80 -18.82 10.88 1.21
N ALA A 81 -18.37 9.76 0.64
CA ALA A 81 -19.00 8.47 0.79
C ALA A 81 -17.97 7.43 1.21
N ALA A 82 -18.34 6.52 2.11
CA ALA A 82 -17.49 5.43 2.58
C ALA A 82 -18.33 4.22 3.00
N ALA A 83 -17.70 3.04 3.07
CA ALA A 83 -18.20 1.97 3.91
C ALA A 83 -17.97 2.36 5.38
N LEU A 84 -18.96 2.14 6.25
CA LEU A 84 -18.83 2.46 7.68
C LEU A 84 -17.95 1.47 8.43
N LYS A 85 -18.05 0.20 8.06
CA LYS A 85 -17.25 -0.92 8.57
C LYS A 85 -16.99 -1.88 7.41
N ASP A 86 -15.96 -2.71 7.53
CA ASP A 86 -15.51 -3.71 6.58
C ASP A 86 -15.35 -3.21 5.13
N HIS A 87 -14.12 -3.14 4.71
CA HIS A 87 -13.75 -2.87 3.32
C HIS A 87 -13.45 -4.16 2.55
N THR A 88 -13.73 -5.33 3.15
CA THR A 88 -13.40 -6.65 2.61
C THR A 88 -14.60 -7.59 2.71
N TYR A 89 -14.85 -8.40 1.70
CA TYR A 89 -15.95 -9.37 1.69
C TYR A 89 -15.53 -10.66 1.00
N ARG A 90 -15.80 -11.82 1.64
CA ARG A 90 -15.55 -13.14 1.06
C ARG A 90 -16.76 -13.60 0.24
N GLY A 91 -16.51 -13.91 -1.02
CA GLY A 91 -17.53 -14.31 -1.98
C GLY A 91 -17.87 -13.21 -2.96
N ARG A 92 -18.35 -13.61 -4.12
CA ARG A 92 -18.59 -12.72 -5.26
C ARG A 92 -19.98 -12.08 -5.30
N SER A 93 -20.88 -12.41 -4.36
CA SER A 93 -22.20 -11.81 -4.24
C SER A 93 -22.28 -11.00 -2.96
N VAL A 94 -22.21 -9.68 -3.08
CA VAL A 94 -22.14 -8.72 -1.97
C VAL A 94 -23.42 -7.90 -1.89
N ARG A 95 -23.94 -7.68 -0.69
CA ARG A 95 -25.08 -6.79 -0.46
C ARG A 95 -24.60 -5.47 0.12
N PHE A 96 -24.95 -4.37 -0.52
CA PHE A 96 -24.72 -3.02 -0.04
C PHE A 96 -26.03 -2.38 0.41
N THR A 97 -25.97 -1.51 1.42
CA THR A 97 -27.16 -0.79 1.90
C THR A 97 -26.81 0.63 2.35
N LEU A 98 -27.74 1.54 2.12
CA LEU A 98 -27.67 2.93 2.58
C LEU A 98 -28.90 3.21 3.47
N SER A 99 -28.74 3.09 4.79
CA SER A 99 -29.81 3.44 5.74
C SER A 99 -30.07 4.95 5.78
N PRO A 100 -31.30 5.39 6.09
CA PRO A 100 -31.59 6.81 6.37
C PRO A 100 -30.67 7.42 7.44
N ASP A 101 -30.23 6.61 8.40
CA ASP A 101 -29.33 7.03 9.47
C ASP A 101 -27.89 7.28 9.01
N TRP A 102 -27.52 6.84 7.81
CA TRP A 102 -26.18 6.99 7.25
C TRP A 102 -26.10 8.00 6.11
N TYR A 103 -27.22 8.56 5.69
CA TYR A 103 -27.25 9.77 4.89
C TYR A 103 -27.30 10.99 5.82
N ARG A 104 -26.19 11.71 5.97
CA ARG A 104 -26.03 12.83 6.89
C ARG A 104 -25.88 14.15 6.13
N SER A 105 -26.71 15.12 6.47
CA SER A 105 -26.68 16.44 5.85
C SER A 105 -27.19 17.50 6.84
N ASN A 106 -26.58 18.68 6.86
CA ASN A 106 -27.09 19.87 7.53
C ASN A 106 -27.86 20.79 6.56
N LEU A 107 -28.07 20.33 5.33
CA LEU A 107 -28.84 21.05 4.33
C LEU A 107 -30.31 20.57 4.37
N PRO A 108 -31.27 21.47 4.15
CA PRO A 108 -32.70 21.13 4.13
C PRO A 108 -33.11 20.27 2.94
N GLU A 109 -32.21 20.15 1.96
CA GLU A 109 -32.47 19.48 0.69
C GLU A 109 -32.36 17.96 0.82
N SER A 110 -33.40 17.25 0.40
CA SER A 110 -33.29 15.81 0.20
C SER A 110 -32.73 15.53 -1.20
N PRO A 111 -31.91 14.45 -1.35
CA PRO A 111 -31.42 14.10 -2.68
C PRO A 111 -32.57 13.64 -3.59
N ALA A 112 -32.57 14.12 -4.82
CA ALA A 112 -33.48 13.63 -5.87
C ALA A 112 -33.15 12.22 -6.28
N SER A 113 -31.85 11.87 -6.35
CA SER A 113 -31.38 10.51 -6.54
C SER A 113 -30.04 10.26 -5.84
N VAL A 114 -29.84 9.03 -5.38
CA VAL A 114 -28.56 8.47 -5.01
C VAL A 114 -28.30 7.26 -5.89
N GLU A 115 -27.13 7.21 -6.50
CA GLU A 115 -26.72 6.15 -7.41
C GLU A 115 -25.31 5.72 -7.07
N ALA A 116 -25.01 4.44 -7.25
CA ALA A 116 -23.66 3.90 -7.06
C ALA A 116 -23.23 3.06 -8.27
N ASP A 117 -21.97 3.22 -8.65
CA ASP A 117 -21.20 2.30 -9.48
C ASP A 117 -20.38 1.44 -8.54
N PHE A 118 -20.64 0.14 -8.53
CA PHE A 118 -20.00 -0.80 -7.60
C PHE A 118 -18.71 -1.43 -8.16
N GLY A 119 -18.19 -0.92 -9.28
CA GLY A 119 -16.98 -1.47 -9.90
C GLY A 119 -17.14 -2.88 -10.48
N ASP A 120 -18.37 -3.30 -10.76
CA ASP A 120 -18.70 -4.60 -11.36
C ASP A 120 -18.89 -4.54 -12.90
N GLY A 121 -18.61 -3.39 -13.49
CA GLY A 121 -18.72 -3.13 -14.92
C GLY A 121 -20.13 -2.79 -15.41
N LEU A 122 -21.15 -2.74 -14.54
CA LEU A 122 -22.53 -2.41 -14.90
C LEU A 122 -22.85 -0.90 -14.78
N GLY A 123 -21.88 -0.10 -14.29
CA GLY A 123 -22.03 1.34 -14.16
C GLY A 123 -22.98 1.78 -13.03
N LEU A 124 -23.41 3.05 -13.09
CA LEU A 124 -24.23 3.65 -12.05
C LEU A 124 -25.64 3.01 -11.98
N ARG A 125 -26.03 2.61 -10.77
CA ARG A 125 -27.35 2.04 -10.45
C ARG A 125 -27.96 2.78 -9.26
N SER A 126 -29.31 2.79 -9.19
CA SER A 126 -30.00 3.41 -8.06
C SER A 126 -29.63 2.73 -6.75
N LEU A 127 -29.19 3.53 -5.77
CA LEU A 127 -28.94 3.15 -4.38
C LEU A 127 -29.91 3.96 -3.51
N ARG A 128 -31.18 3.52 -3.44
CA ARG A 128 -32.18 4.26 -2.64
C ARG A 128 -31.87 4.14 -1.17
N VAL A 129 -32.07 5.24 -0.46
CA VAL A 129 -31.98 5.25 1.01
C VAL A 129 -33.02 4.28 1.57
N GLY A 130 -32.57 3.29 2.35
CA GLY A 130 -33.39 2.23 2.94
C GLY A 130 -33.42 0.91 2.17
N ASP A 131 -32.93 0.87 0.91
CA ASP A 131 -32.88 -0.35 0.12
C ASP A 131 -31.53 -1.10 0.28
N GLN A 132 -31.56 -2.38 -0.08
CA GLN A 132 -30.36 -3.20 -0.25
C GLN A 132 -30.10 -3.40 -1.75
N CYS A 133 -28.83 -3.34 -2.15
CA CYS A 133 -28.40 -3.60 -3.51
C CYS A 133 -27.48 -4.83 -3.52
N GLU A 134 -27.89 -5.91 -4.17
CA GLU A 134 -27.06 -7.08 -4.38
C GLU A 134 -26.19 -6.90 -5.63
N VAL A 135 -24.89 -7.16 -5.49
CA VAL A 135 -23.87 -6.97 -6.51
C VAL A 135 -23.11 -8.26 -6.68
N SER A 136 -23.02 -8.76 -7.92
CA SER A 136 -22.25 -9.95 -8.27
C SER A 136 -21.01 -9.56 -9.06
N TYR A 137 -19.83 -9.91 -8.56
CA TYR A 137 -18.55 -9.64 -9.20
C TYR A 137 -18.11 -10.84 -10.05
N SER A 138 -17.58 -10.56 -11.23
CA SER A 138 -17.00 -11.58 -12.11
C SER A 138 -15.61 -12.01 -11.70
N SER A 139 -14.90 -11.19 -10.95
CA SER A 139 -13.54 -11.45 -10.41
C SER A 139 -13.45 -10.95 -8.97
N THR A 140 -12.46 -11.48 -8.22
CA THR A 140 -12.02 -10.98 -6.94
C THR A 140 -11.15 -9.73 -7.07
N GLY A 141 -10.52 -9.29 -5.96
CA GLY A 141 -9.65 -8.14 -5.89
C GLY A 141 -10.38 -6.84 -5.60
N ARG A 142 -9.61 -5.74 -5.61
CA ARG A 142 -10.10 -4.40 -5.24
C ARG A 142 -11.10 -3.85 -6.24
N LYS A 143 -12.20 -3.31 -5.73
CA LYS A 143 -13.24 -2.65 -6.49
C LYS A 143 -13.32 -1.18 -6.06
N THR A 144 -13.53 -0.29 -7.03
CA THR A 144 -13.76 1.13 -6.75
C THR A 144 -15.25 1.39 -6.76
N ILE A 145 -15.79 1.74 -5.60
CA ILE A 145 -17.21 2.11 -5.45
C ILE A 145 -17.32 3.63 -5.63
N ARG A 146 -18.18 4.08 -6.55
CA ARG A 146 -18.41 5.51 -6.79
C ARG A 146 -19.86 5.81 -6.49
N VAL A 147 -20.12 6.83 -5.67
CA VAL A 147 -21.45 7.29 -5.28
C VAL A 147 -21.72 8.63 -5.93
N ARG A 148 -22.85 8.75 -6.61
CA ARG A 148 -23.37 9.99 -7.20
C ARG A 148 -24.65 10.39 -6.51
N VAL A 149 -24.72 11.64 -6.03
CA VAL A 149 -25.93 12.23 -5.45
C VAL A 149 -26.37 13.41 -6.31
N THR A 150 -27.63 13.41 -6.71
CA THR A 150 -28.25 14.48 -7.53
C THR A 150 -29.31 15.19 -6.70
N PHE A 151 -29.37 16.51 -6.78
CA PHE A 151 -30.38 17.36 -6.13
C PHE A 151 -31.27 18.04 -7.19
N ASP A 152 -32.52 18.34 -6.85
CA ASP A 152 -33.43 19.08 -7.74
C ASP A 152 -32.96 20.52 -7.96
N GLU A 153 -33.12 21.02 -9.18
CA GLU A 153 -32.67 22.38 -9.55
C GLU A 153 -33.41 23.49 -8.77
N GLU A 154 -34.61 23.22 -8.27
CA GLU A 154 -35.40 24.19 -7.49
C GLU A 154 -34.95 24.37 -6.04
N SER A 155 -34.11 23.44 -5.53
CA SER A 155 -33.64 23.43 -4.13
C SER A 155 -32.38 24.27 -3.90
N GLY A 156 -31.68 24.66 -4.94
CA GLY A 156 -30.48 25.50 -4.86
C GLY A 156 -30.82 26.94 -4.58
N GLY A 157 -30.91 27.32 -3.29
CA GLY A 157 -31.07 28.72 -2.90
C GLY A 157 -30.03 29.61 -3.58
N ALA A 158 -30.46 30.73 -4.10
CA ALA A 158 -29.74 31.70 -4.96
C ALA A 158 -28.44 32.30 -4.38
N GLU A 159 -27.89 31.75 -3.27
CA GLU A 159 -26.78 32.37 -2.53
C GLU A 159 -25.42 31.68 -2.71
N THR A 160 -25.30 30.61 -3.47
CA THR A 160 -24.00 29.91 -3.70
C THR A 160 -23.73 29.72 -5.20
N PRO A 161 -23.15 30.71 -5.89
CA PRO A 161 -22.74 30.53 -7.29
C PRO A 161 -21.65 29.47 -7.43
N GLY A 162 -21.90 28.44 -8.24
CA GLY A 162 -20.87 27.50 -8.70
C GLY A 162 -20.85 26.11 -8.07
N ILE A 163 -21.81 25.72 -7.24
CA ILE A 163 -21.91 24.35 -6.72
C ILE A 163 -22.93 23.58 -7.60
N GLY A 164 -22.43 22.60 -8.37
CA GLY A 164 -23.27 21.77 -9.23
C GLY A 164 -24.31 20.95 -8.45
N ASN A 165 -25.43 20.64 -9.09
CA ASN A 165 -26.51 19.82 -8.52
C ASN A 165 -26.16 18.34 -8.40
N VAL A 166 -24.95 17.93 -8.81
CA VAL A 166 -24.46 16.56 -8.80
C VAL A 166 -23.15 16.49 -8.04
N LEU A 167 -23.07 15.61 -7.05
CA LEU A 167 -21.91 15.37 -6.22
C LEU A 167 -21.41 13.94 -6.40
N TYR A 168 -20.10 13.76 -6.32
CA TYR A 168 -19.43 12.46 -6.44
C TYR A 168 -18.55 12.20 -5.22
N GLY A 169 -18.60 10.97 -4.71
CA GLY A 169 -17.71 10.44 -3.71
C GLY A 169 -17.44 8.97 -3.99
N GLY A 170 -16.50 8.36 -3.29
CA GLY A 170 -16.21 6.95 -3.47
C GLY A 170 -15.20 6.40 -2.48
N PHE A 171 -15.06 5.07 -2.47
CA PHE A 171 -14.17 4.31 -1.62
C PHE A 171 -13.76 3.00 -2.30
N PHE A 172 -12.74 2.35 -1.74
CA PHE A 172 -12.30 1.04 -2.18
C PHE A 172 -12.96 -0.08 -1.38
N PHE A 173 -13.10 -1.24 -2.00
CA PHE A 173 -13.71 -2.41 -1.41
C PHE A 173 -13.10 -3.68 -2.00
N ASP A 174 -12.68 -4.62 -1.16
CA ASP A 174 -11.98 -5.83 -1.59
C ASP A 174 -12.90 -7.06 -1.57
N VAL A 175 -12.93 -7.79 -2.70
CA VAL A 175 -13.70 -9.03 -2.88
C VAL A 175 -12.74 -10.21 -2.89
N LEU A 176 -12.91 -11.15 -1.96
CA LEU A 176 -12.09 -12.36 -1.83
C LEU A 176 -12.83 -13.61 -2.28
N GLU A 177 -12.11 -14.66 -2.68
CA GLU A 177 -12.70 -15.96 -3.02
C GLU A 177 -13.28 -16.68 -1.79
N LEU A 178 -14.24 -17.60 -2.05
CA LEU A 178 -14.87 -18.43 -1.01
C LEU A 178 -14.05 -19.67 -0.64
N ALA A 179 -13.32 -20.23 -1.60
CA ALA A 179 -12.56 -21.46 -1.43
C ALA A 179 -11.17 -21.30 -2.03
N THR A 180 -10.16 -21.64 -1.24
CA THR A 180 -8.74 -21.60 -1.61
C THR A 180 -8.32 -22.99 -2.12
N PRO A 181 -7.65 -23.08 -3.28
CA PRO A 181 -7.08 -24.35 -3.75
C PRO A 181 -6.04 -24.87 -2.77
N SER A 182 -6.15 -26.16 -2.40
CA SER A 182 -5.12 -26.81 -1.57
C SER A 182 -3.80 -26.94 -2.35
N PRO A 183 -2.65 -26.82 -1.66
CA PRO A 183 -1.37 -27.07 -2.29
C PRO A 183 -1.29 -28.51 -2.84
N HIS A 184 -0.55 -28.70 -3.93
CA HIS A 184 -0.35 -30.01 -4.54
C HIS A 184 0.67 -30.83 -3.77
N ASP A 185 1.64 -30.18 -3.13
CA ASP A 185 2.69 -30.77 -2.31
C ASP A 185 3.14 -29.79 -1.22
N THR A 186 3.93 -30.28 -0.25
CA THR A 186 4.53 -29.48 0.80
C THR A 186 5.96 -29.94 1.07
N ILE A 187 6.92 -29.02 0.98
CA ILE A 187 8.33 -29.26 1.29
C ILE A 187 8.60 -28.78 2.71
N PHE A 188 8.99 -29.69 3.60
CA PHE A 188 9.41 -29.33 4.96
C PHE A 188 10.88 -28.96 4.96
N VAL A 189 11.20 -27.82 5.57
CA VAL A 189 12.53 -27.24 5.56
C VAL A 189 13.03 -27.02 6.99
N THR A 190 14.24 -27.49 7.27
CA THR A 190 14.94 -27.18 8.53
C THR A 190 16.31 -26.65 8.17
N ALA A 191 16.62 -25.43 8.61
CA ALA A 191 17.91 -24.82 8.35
C ALA A 191 19.04 -25.69 8.91
N THR A 192 20.11 -25.83 8.14
CA THR A 192 21.33 -26.54 8.56
C THR A 192 22.38 -25.62 9.19
N ILE A 193 22.17 -24.30 9.05
CA ILE A 193 23.04 -23.22 9.56
C ILE A 193 22.37 -22.56 10.76
N PRO A 194 23.00 -22.52 11.93
CA PRO A 194 22.46 -21.85 13.10
C PRO A 194 22.75 -20.34 13.09
N TYR A 195 21.83 -19.55 13.65
CA TYR A 195 22.11 -18.17 14.04
C TYR A 195 21.97 -18.03 15.57
N LEU A 196 23.00 -17.48 16.23
CA LEU A 196 23.10 -17.41 17.70
C LEU A 196 22.89 -18.77 18.40
N GLY A 197 23.31 -19.87 17.72
CA GLY A 197 23.26 -21.23 18.26
C GLY A 197 21.93 -21.95 18.09
N GLU A 198 20.93 -21.34 17.46
CA GLU A 198 19.60 -21.89 17.23
C GLU A 198 19.32 -22.03 15.73
N TYR A 199 18.47 -23.02 15.37
CA TYR A 199 18.06 -23.31 14.01
C TYR A 199 16.58 -22.92 13.81
N ALA A 200 16.24 -22.40 12.61
CA ALA A 200 14.85 -22.22 12.21
C ALA A 200 14.37 -23.34 11.31
N SER A 201 13.07 -23.41 11.14
CA SER A 201 12.39 -24.33 10.22
C SER A 201 11.18 -23.64 9.59
N GLY A 202 10.65 -24.25 8.55
CA GLY A 202 9.47 -23.81 7.82
C GLY A 202 8.95 -24.88 6.90
N GLN A 203 7.98 -24.53 6.10
CA GLN A 203 7.42 -25.38 5.07
C GLN A 203 7.11 -24.56 3.82
N ALA A 204 7.28 -25.13 2.64
CA ALA A 204 6.92 -24.49 1.39
C ALA A 204 5.72 -25.21 0.75
N TYR A 205 4.65 -24.49 0.54
CA TYR A 205 3.44 -24.98 -0.13
C TYR A 205 3.62 -24.87 -1.64
N VAL A 206 3.47 -26.00 -2.34
CA VAL A 206 3.76 -26.11 -3.77
C VAL A 206 2.46 -26.10 -4.59
N TYR A 207 2.36 -25.18 -5.52
CA TYR A 207 1.28 -25.09 -6.51
C TYR A 207 1.87 -25.26 -7.91
N TYR A 208 1.81 -26.48 -8.45
CA TYR A 208 2.39 -26.79 -9.75
C TYR A 208 1.77 -25.99 -10.90
N GLY A 209 2.58 -25.62 -11.86
CA GLY A 209 2.18 -25.03 -13.13
C GLY A 209 1.22 -25.94 -13.91
N THR A 210 0.44 -25.35 -14.80
CA THR A 210 -0.52 -26.09 -15.59
C THR A 210 0.16 -27.17 -16.44
N GLY A 211 -0.15 -28.42 -16.18
CA GLY A 211 0.43 -29.57 -16.85
C GLY A 211 1.69 -30.14 -16.19
N HIS A 212 2.23 -29.47 -15.15
CA HIS A 212 3.37 -29.99 -14.39
C HIS A 212 2.92 -31.02 -13.35
N THR A 213 3.81 -31.99 -13.07
CA THR A 213 3.67 -32.98 -12.00
C THR A 213 4.89 -33.00 -11.07
N SER A 214 5.85 -32.14 -11.34
CA SER A 214 7.07 -31.88 -10.57
C SER A 214 7.42 -30.40 -10.70
N ILE A 215 8.38 -29.91 -9.93
CA ILE A 215 8.89 -28.53 -10.02
C ILE A 215 9.78 -28.44 -11.27
N GLU A 216 9.41 -27.53 -12.19
CA GLU A 216 10.08 -27.34 -13.48
C GLU A 216 10.50 -25.88 -13.73
N ASN A 217 9.71 -24.89 -13.25
CA ASN A 217 9.94 -23.46 -13.40
C ASN A 217 9.50 -22.73 -12.12
N PRO A 218 10.26 -22.84 -11.02
CA PRO A 218 9.82 -22.38 -9.71
C PRO A 218 9.90 -20.86 -9.52
N VAL A 219 8.87 -20.34 -8.85
CA VAL A 219 8.86 -19.05 -8.20
C VAL A 219 8.71 -19.28 -6.69
N ILE A 220 9.77 -19.05 -5.92
CA ILE A 220 9.74 -19.14 -4.47
C ILE A 220 9.28 -17.79 -3.93
N VAL A 221 8.14 -17.78 -3.24
CA VAL A 221 7.62 -16.60 -2.53
C VAL A 221 7.92 -16.76 -1.05
N ILE A 222 8.70 -15.83 -0.50
CA ILE A 222 9.06 -15.80 0.92
C ILE A 222 8.07 -14.89 1.63
N GLU A 223 7.39 -15.42 2.65
CA GLU A 223 6.40 -14.69 3.44
C GLU A 223 6.99 -13.47 4.19
N GLY A 224 6.09 -12.59 4.63
CA GLY A 224 6.39 -11.45 5.49
C GLY A 224 6.33 -11.79 6.98
N PHE A 225 6.15 -10.72 7.78
CA PHE A 225 5.99 -10.82 9.22
C PHE A 225 4.57 -11.29 9.58
N ASP A 226 4.47 -12.35 10.36
CA ASP A 226 3.23 -12.88 10.92
C ASP A 226 3.24 -12.75 12.45
N ILE A 227 2.44 -11.82 12.97
CA ILE A 227 2.41 -11.44 14.41
C ILE A 227 2.16 -12.63 15.33
N ASP A 228 1.14 -13.39 15.02
CA ASP A 228 0.66 -14.50 15.86
C ASP A 228 1.15 -15.86 15.34
N ASN A 229 1.92 -15.86 14.25
CA ASN A 229 2.34 -17.05 13.52
C ASN A 229 1.14 -17.97 13.20
N THR A 230 0.06 -17.36 12.72
CA THR A 230 -1.22 -18.01 12.44
C THR A 230 -1.54 -18.15 10.97
N MET A 231 -0.73 -17.54 10.10
CA MET A 231 -0.87 -17.72 8.67
C MET A 231 -0.64 -19.17 8.31
N ASN A 232 -1.63 -19.76 7.67
CA ASN A 232 -1.54 -21.10 7.11
C ASN A 232 -1.55 -21.00 5.58
N TRP A 233 -1.43 -22.12 4.90
CA TRP A 233 -1.41 -22.17 3.44
C TRP A 233 -2.63 -21.45 2.79
N GLU A 234 -3.77 -21.43 3.45
CA GLU A 234 -5.01 -20.82 2.96
C GLU A 234 -4.89 -19.29 2.98
N VAL A 235 -4.46 -18.74 4.12
CA VAL A 235 -4.27 -17.30 4.30
C VAL A 235 -3.14 -16.77 3.40
N LEU A 236 -2.02 -17.49 3.33
CA LEU A 236 -0.89 -17.12 2.47
C LEU A 236 -1.26 -17.15 0.99
N TYR A 237 -1.98 -18.19 0.55
CA TYR A 237 -2.47 -18.23 -0.82
C TYR A 237 -3.38 -17.05 -1.14
N GLU A 238 -4.35 -16.73 -0.27
CA GLU A 238 -5.28 -15.62 -0.48
C GLU A 238 -4.55 -14.27 -0.52
N ALA A 239 -3.59 -14.07 0.37
CA ALA A 239 -2.79 -12.84 0.41
C ALA A 239 -1.97 -12.62 -0.87
N LEU A 240 -1.49 -13.70 -1.51
CA LEU A 240 -0.64 -13.65 -2.69
C LEU A 240 -1.40 -13.85 -4.01
N ASN A 241 -2.60 -14.43 -4.00
CA ASN A 241 -3.41 -14.64 -5.20
C ASN A 241 -4.36 -13.47 -5.53
N GLN A 242 -4.05 -12.27 -5.02
CA GLN A 242 -4.77 -11.07 -5.42
C GLN A 242 -4.71 -10.91 -6.95
N GLU A 243 -5.77 -10.37 -7.53
CA GLU A 243 -5.91 -10.26 -8.99
C GLU A 243 -5.66 -11.59 -9.75
N ASN A 244 -5.78 -12.74 -9.06
CA ASN A 244 -5.55 -14.07 -9.60
C ASN A 244 -4.07 -14.36 -9.96
N MET A 245 -3.12 -13.73 -9.25
CA MET A 245 -1.69 -13.74 -9.56
C MET A 245 -1.11 -15.15 -9.60
N ILE A 246 -1.32 -15.97 -8.56
CA ILE A 246 -0.78 -17.33 -8.48
C ILE A 246 -1.35 -18.20 -9.63
N GLU A 247 -2.66 -18.10 -9.87
CA GLU A 247 -3.30 -18.94 -10.90
C GLU A 247 -2.86 -18.54 -12.32
N ASP A 248 -2.64 -17.25 -12.57
CA ASP A 248 -2.14 -16.79 -13.87
C ASP A 248 -0.68 -17.20 -14.07
N LEU A 249 0.16 -17.15 -13.04
CA LEU A 249 1.53 -17.68 -13.10
C LEU A 249 1.52 -19.19 -13.39
N ARG A 250 0.64 -19.95 -12.75
CA ARG A 250 0.49 -21.39 -13.00
C ARG A 250 0.05 -21.69 -14.45
N GLN A 251 -0.84 -20.84 -15.01
CA GLN A 251 -1.24 -20.97 -16.41
C GLN A 251 -0.09 -20.66 -17.38
N LEU A 252 0.84 -19.78 -16.99
CA LEU A 252 2.06 -19.48 -17.74
C LEU A 252 3.17 -20.54 -17.57
N GLY A 253 2.90 -21.58 -16.78
CA GLY A 253 3.85 -22.69 -16.56
C GLY A 253 4.88 -22.42 -15.46
N PHE A 254 4.58 -21.51 -14.51
CA PHE A 254 5.37 -21.35 -13.30
C PHE A 254 4.83 -22.27 -12.19
N ASP A 255 5.73 -22.78 -11.36
CA ASP A 255 5.41 -23.51 -10.13
C ASP A 255 5.56 -22.53 -8.96
N ALA A 256 4.46 -22.17 -8.29
CA ALA A 256 4.52 -21.28 -7.14
C ALA A 256 4.82 -22.08 -5.86
N LEU A 257 5.87 -21.67 -5.15
CA LEU A 257 6.28 -22.24 -3.86
C LEU A 257 6.19 -21.14 -2.80
N VAL A 258 5.26 -21.25 -1.86
CA VAL A 258 5.07 -20.25 -0.81
C VAL A 258 5.71 -20.74 0.47
N LEU A 259 6.81 -20.08 0.89
CA LEU A 259 7.54 -20.41 2.12
C LEU A 259 6.86 -19.76 3.32
N ASP A 260 6.49 -20.58 4.29
CA ASP A 260 5.88 -20.30 5.59
C ASP A 260 6.88 -20.70 6.68
N PHE A 261 7.26 -19.76 7.55
CA PHE A 261 8.20 -20.01 8.64
C PHE A 261 7.47 -20.57 9.88
N THR A 262 8.11 -21.47 10.60
CA THR A 262 7.59 -21.96 11.88
C THR A 262 7.47 -20.81 12.91
N ASP A 263 8.34 -19.81 12.84
CA ASP A 263 8.30 -18.59 13.64
C ASP A 263 8.73 -17.38 12.78
N ALA A 264 7.76 -16.71 12.16
CA ALA A 264 8.00 -15.52 11.34
C ALA A 264 8.38 -14.27 12.16
N THR A 265 8.36 -14.35 13.50
CA THR A 265 8.75 -13.25 14.40
C THR A 265 10.20 -13.33 14.89
N ASP A 266 10.91 -14.42 14.56
CA ASP A 266 12.29 -14.67 14.98
C ASP A 266 13.29 -13.80 14.21
N TYR A 267 14.59 -13.93 14.55
CA TYR A 267 15.68 -13.24 13.84
C TYR A 267 15.61 -13.49 12.32
N MET A 268 15.62 -12.41 11.53
CA MET A 268 15.59 -12.52 10.07
C MET A 268 16.76 -13.33 9.51
N GLN A 269 17.96 -13.24 10.10
CA GLN A 269 19.13 -14.06 9.71
C GLN A 269 18.84 -15.56 9.89
N ARG A 270 18.11 -15.93 10.95
CA ARG A 270 17.77 -17.32 11.24
C ARG A 270 16.79 -17.86 10.20
N ASN A 271 15.75 -17.08 9.87
CA ASN A 271 14.77 -17.40 8.83
C ASN A 271 15.39 -17.36 7.42
N SER A 272 16.42 -16.53 7.20
CA SER A 272 17.14 -16.53 5.92
C SER A 272 17.84 -17.86 5.65
N TYR A 273 18.32 -18.57 6.68
CA TYR A 273 18.91 -19.90 6.49
C TYR A 273 17.86 -20.99 6.17
N VAL A 274 16.58 -20.78 6.50
CA VAL A 274 15.49 -21.63 5.98
C VAL A 274 15.31 -21.40 4.48
N ALA A 275 15.36 -20.13 4.03
CA ALA A 275 15.29 -19.81 2.61
C ALA A 275 16.49 -20.38 1.84
N VAL A 276 17.72 -20.33 2.39
CA VAL A 276 18.91 -20.98 1.80
C VAL A 276 18.67 -22.46 1.61
N GLU A 277 18.25 -23.16 2.65
CA GLU A 277 17.98 -24.61 2.60
C GLU A 277 16.88 -24.96 1.58
N LEU A 278 15.80 -24.16 1.51
CA LEU A 278 14.75 -24.37 0.51
C LEU A 278 15.29 -24.21 -0.91
N ILE A 279 16.09 -23.18 -1.18
CA ILE A 279 16.70 -22.95 -2.49
C ILE A 279 17.59 -24.14 -2.88
N GLU A 280 18.42 -24.64 -1.96
CA GLU A 280 19.27 -25.81 -2.21
C GLU A 280 18.44 -27.08 -2.50
N GLN A 281 17.34 -27.33 -1.74
CA GLN A 281 16.44 -28.47 -1.98
C GLN A 281 15.73 -28.36 -3.33
N VAL A 282 15.22 -27.16 -3.68
CA VAL A 282 14.57 -26.94 -4.98
C VAL A 282 15.57 -27.11 -6.12
N ASN A 283 16.78 -26.56 -6.02
CA ASN A 283 17.84 -26.77 -7.00
C ASN A 283 18.14 -28.25 -7.27
N ALA A 284 18.14 -29.06 -6.21
CA ALA A 284 18.38 -30.51 -6.35
C ALA A 284 17.23 -31.25 -7.06
N MET A 285 16.05 -30.65 -7.15
CA MET A 285 14.87 -31.24 -7.81
C MET A 285 14.74 -30.78 -9.27
N LEU A 286 15.40 -29.67 -9.65
CA LEU A 286 15.23 -29.05 -10.96
C LEU A 286 15.81 -29.86 -12.10
N PRO A 287 15.15 -29.88 -13.28
CA PRO A 287 15.75 -30.40 -14.48
C PRO A 287 16.96 -29.57 -14.94
N PRO A 288 17.93 -30.16 -15.66
CA PRO A 288 19.09 -29.44 -16.16
C PRO A 288 18.71 -28.20 -17.00
N GLY A 289 19.25 -27.04 -16.64
CA GLY A 289 19.02 -25.77 -17.35
C GLY A 289 17.80 -25.00 -16.89
N ALA A 290 17.06 -25.50 -15.92
CA ALA A 290 16.04 -24.70 -15.22
C ALA A 290 16.70 -23.84 -14.12
N ASP A 291 16.09 -22.73 -13.80
CA ASP A 291 16.53 -21.76 -12.79
C ASP A 291 15.36 -21.37 -11.88
N ILE A 292 15.64 -20.56 -10.85
CA ILE A 292 14.69 -20.16 -9.80
C ILE A 292 14.42 -18.68 -9.94
N ALA A 293 13.17 -18.25 -9.69
CA ALA A 293 12.86 -16.87 -9.31
C ALA A 293 12.51 -16.81 -7.82
N VAL A 294 12.91 -15.75 -7.14
CA VAL A 294 12.60 -15.50 -5.72
C VAL A 294 11.85 -14.19 -5.60
N VAL A 295 10.71 -14.21 -4.93
CA VAL A 295 9.92 -13.03 -4.57
C VAL A 295 9.88 -12.95 -3.05
N GLY A 296 10.43 -11.90 -2.49
CA GLY A 296 10.36 -11.64 -1.05
C GLY A 296 9.32 -10.59 -0.76
N ALA A 297 8.20 -10.98 -0.14
CA ALA A 297 7.13 -10.07 0.23
C ALA A 297 7.39 -9.46 1.61
N SER A 298 7.33 -8.12 1.75
CA SER A 298 7.55 -7.44 3.04
C SER A 298 8.91 -7.84 3.66
N MET A 299 8.91 -8.33 4.90
CA MET A 299 10.09 -8.91 5.58
C MET A 299 10.77 -9.99 4.73
N GLY A 300 10.00 -10.75 3.95
CA GLY A 300 10.54 -11.76 3.05
C GLY A 300 11.54 -11.22 2.02
N GLY A 301 11.44 -9.92 1.65
CA GLY A 301 12.43 -9.26 0.81
C GLY A 301 13.78 -9.08 1.49
N LEU A 302 13.80 -8.76 2.80
CA LEU A 302 15.02 -8.71 3.60
C LEU A 302 15.64 -10.11 3.79
N ILE A 303 14.79 -11.10 4.05
CA ILE A 303 15.20 -12.50 4.20
C ILE A 303 15.78 -13.03 2.89
N GLY A 304 15.13 -12.78 1.75
CA GLY A 304 15.62 -13.20 0.42
C GLY A 304 16.94 -12.52 0.06
N ARG A 305 17.07 -11.21 0.29
CA ARG A 305 18.32 -10.46 0.12
C ARG A 305 19.46 -11.08 0.93
N TYR A 306 19.23 -11.30 2.23
CA TYR A 306 20.23 -11.91 3.11
C TYR A 306 20.60 -13.33 2.66
N ALA A 307 19.61 -14.17 2.34
CA ALA A 307 19.83 -15.57 1.93
C ALA A 307 20.70 -15.64 0.66
N LEU A 308 20.36 -14.87 -0.38
CA LEU A 308 21.10 -14.87 -1.65
C LEU A 308 22.50 -14.27 -1.50
N ALA A 309 22.65 -13.16 -0.78
CA ALA A 309 23.95 -12.57 -0.47
C ALA A 309 24.82 -13.53 0.35
N TYR A 310 24.23 -14.27 1.31
CA TYR A 310 24.94 -15.29 2.08
C TYR A 310 25.42 -16.44 1.18
N MET A 311 24.58 -16.94 0.27
CA MET A 311 24.96 -18.02 -0.64
C MET A 311 26.12 -17.58 -1.55
N GLU A 312 26.06 -16.38 -2.14
CA GLU A 312 27.15 -15.85 -2.97
C GLU A 312 28.45 -15.65 -2.17
N HIS A 313 28.35 -15.04 -0.98
CA HIS A 313 29.51 -14.83 -0.11
C HIS A 313 30.23 -16.14 0.24
N ASN A 314 29.50 -17.24 0.40
CA ASN A 314 30.03 -18.55 0.73
C ASN A 314 30.27 -19.45 -0.50
N ALA A 315 30.15 -18.89 -1.72
CA ALA A 315 30.31 -19.61 -2.98
C ALA A 315 29.37 -20.82 -3.12
N ILE A 316 28.14 -20.70 -2.61
CA ILE A 316 27.04 -21.65 -2.78
C ILE A 316 26.24 -21.18 -3.99
N ASP A 317 26.09 -22.06 -4.97
CA ASP A 317 25.33 -21.76 -6.18
C ASP A 317 23.81 -21.81 -5.89
N HIS A 318 23.15 -20.65 -5.93
CA HIS A 318 21.71 -20.55 -5.68
C HIS A 318 20.86 -20.72 -6.94
N ASN A 319 21.44 -20.60 -8.15
CA ASN A 319 20.74 -20.73 -9.43
C ASN A 319 19.47 -19.84 -9.52
N VAL A 320 19.47 -18.69 -8.84
CA VAL A 320 18.37 -17.70 -8.86
C VAL A 320 18.67 -16.67 -9.95
N ARG A 321 17.81 -16.61 -10.97
CA ARG A 321 17.92 -15.66 -12.07
C ARG A 321 17.38 -14.27 -11.73
N THR A 322 16.29 -14.22 -10.94
CA THR A 322 15.58 -12.98 -10.61
C THR A 322 15.20 -12.99 -9.14
N PHE A 323 15.54 -11.91 -8.45
CA PHE A 323 15.09 -11.60 -7.10
C PHE A 323 14.18 -10.36 -7.15
N ILE A 324 12.95 -10.50 -6.68
CA ILE A 324 11.96 -9.43 -6.59
C ILE A 324 11.75 -9.08 -5.11
N SER A 325 12.07 -7.85 -4.74
CA SER A 325 11.79 -7.25 -3.43
C SER A 325 10.43 -6.58 -3.50
N PHE A 326 9.40 -7.16 -2.89
CA PHE A 326 8.04 -6.64 -2.94
C PHE A 326 7.68 -5.90 -1.67
N ASP A 327 7.58 -4.59 -1.76
CA ASP A 327 7.28 -3.61 -0.70
C ASP A 327 8.01 -3.95 0.62
N ALA A 328 9.32 -4.27 0.46
CA ALA A 328 10.15 -4.73 1.57
C ALA A 328 10.85 -3.56 2.26
N PRO A 329 10.92 -3.56 3.60
CA PRO A 329 11.48 -2.46 4.38
C PRO A 329 13.01 -2.46 4.35
N GLN A 330 13.63 -2.22 3.19
CA GLN A 330 15.08 -2.27 3.01
C GLN A 330 15.84 -1.28 3.90
N LYS A 331 15.24 -0.11 4.16
CA LYS A 331 15.75 0.91 5.11
C LYS A 331 14.91 1.00 6.39
N GLY A 332 13.95 0.11 6.57
CA GLY A 332 13.09 -0.01 7.74
C GLY A 332 11.61 0.25 7.46
N ALA A 333 10.78 -0.23 8.38
CA ALA A 333 9.33 -0.11 8.43
C ALA A 333 8.90 0.88 9.51
N ASN A 334 7.68 1.41 9.40
CA ASN A 334 7.11 2.31 10.39
C ASN A 334 5.79 1.77 10.98
N ILE A 335 5.73 1.70 12.29
CA ILE A 335 4.48 1.67 13.06
C ILE A 335 4.46 2.95 13.88
N PRO A 336 3.41 3.79 13.82
CA PRO A 336 3.37 5.03 14.55
C PRO A 336 3.80 4.88 16.01
N LEU A 337 4.79 5.65 16.43
CA LEU A 337 5.39 5.48 17.75
C LEU A 337 4.37 5.69 18.87
N GLY A 338 3.40 6.59 18.66
CA GLY A 338 2.28 6.79 19.57
C GLY A 338 1.41 5.52 19.72
N ILE A 339 1.19 4.76 18.65
CA ILE A 339 0.49 3.46 18.68
C ILE A 339 1.27 2.43 19.49
N GLN A 340 2.58 2.35 19.33
CA GLN A 340 3.41 1.40 20.08
C GLN A 340 3.31 1.66 21.60
N TYR A 341 3.30 2.94 22.02
CA TYR A 341 3.11 3.31 23.43
C TYR A 341 1.66 3.13 23.89
N TRP A 342 0.67 3.33 23.01
CA TRP A 342 -0.72 3.03 23.29
C TRP A 342 -0.91 1.55 23.61
N VAL A 343 -0.38 0.66 22.76
CA VAL A 343 -0.38 -0.79 23.00
C VAL A 343 0.29 -1.14 24.34
N LYS A 344 1.42 -0.50 24.66
CA LYS A 344 2.12 -0.68 25.94
C LYS A 344 1.23 -0.28 27.13
N LEU A 345 0.56 0.88 27.07
CA LEU A 345 -0.30 1.33 28.18
C LEU A 345 -1.47 0.38 28.41
N PHE A 346 -2.13 -0.06 27.34
CA PHE A 346 -3.33 -0.88 27.42
C PHE A 346 -3.05 -2.38 27.52
N SER A 347 -1.81 -2.84 27.42
CA SER A 347 -1.44 -4.26 27.57
C SER A 347 -1.79 -4.84 28.94
N ILE A 348 -1.91 -4.00 29.98
CA ILE A 348 -2.34 -4.44 31.33
C ILE A 348 -3.85 -4.66 31.43
N GLU A 349 -4.65 -4.14 30.50
CA GLU A 349 -6.12 -4.21 30.51
C GLU A 349 -6.69 -5.09 29.38
N SER A 350 -5.94 -5.31 28.30
CA SER A 350 -6.36 -6.05 27.11
C SER A 350 -5.37 -7.15 26.76
N ALA A 351 -5.88 -8.38 26.61
CA ALA A 351 -5.07 -9.52 26.17
C ALA A 351 -4.57 -9.33 24.74
N GLU A 352 -5.35 -8.67 23.89
CA GLU A 352 -4.98 -8.34 22.50
C GLU A 352 -3.81 -7.35 22.47
N ALA A 353 -3.88 -6.28 23.29
CA ALA A 353 -2.77 -5.32 23.41
C ALA A 353 -1.52 -5.98 24.02
N ASP A 354 -1.66 -6.90 24.99
CA ASP A 354 -0.53 -7.65 25.53
C ASP A 354 0.11 -8.56 24.47
N THR A 355 -0.70 -9.25 23.69
CA THR A 355 -0.21 -10.06 22.54
C THR A 355 0.55 -9.22 21.54
N MET A 356 0.01 -8.05 21.17
CA MET A 356 0.68 -7.10 20.26
C MET A 356 2.01 -6.60 20.86
N LEU A 357 2.03 -6.25 22.14
CA LEU A 357 3.26 -5.81 22.81
C LEU A 357 4.33 -6.91 22.83
N GLN A 358 3.94 -8.15 23.09
CA GLN A 358 4.84 -9.30 23.06
C GLN A 358 5.37 -9.55 21.63
N ALA A 359 4.53 -9.41 20.60
CA ALA A 359 4.94 -9.52 19.21
C ALA A 359 5.93 -8.42 18.82
N LEU A 360 5.68 -7.17 19.22
CA LEU A 360 6.62 -6.06 19.00
C LEU A 360 7.98 -6.31 19.66
N ALA A 361 8.02 -7.00 20.81
CA ALA A 361 9.25 -7.31 21.52
C ALA A 361 10.07 -8.45 20.88
N ARG A 362 9.54 -9.13 19.87
CA ARG A 362 10.25 -10.19 19.14
C ARG A 362 11.40 -9.62 18.29
N PRO A 363 12.38 -10.47 17.89
CA PRO A 363 13.53 -10.02 17.12
C PRO A 363 13.20 -9.33 15.80
N ALA A 364 12.28 -9.88 14.97
CA ALA A 364 11.99 -9.36 13.65
C ALA A 364 11.49 -7.91 13.63
N PRO A 365 10.48 -7.47 14.42
CA PRO A 365 10.08 -6.07 14.48
C PRO A 365 11.21 -5.14 14.92
N ARG A 366 12.03 -5.57 15.88
CA ARG A 366 13.18 -4.82 16.37
C ARG A 366 14.29 -4.68 15.33
N GLN A 367 14.33 -5.58 14.34
CA GLN A 367 15.25 -5.52 13.20
C GLN A 367 14.68 -4.70 12.02
N MET A 368 13.40 -4.29 12.07
CA MET A 368 12.77 -3.59 10.95
C MET A 368 12.29 -2.19 11.28
N LEU A 369 11.84 -1.92 12.53
CA LEU A 369 11.19 -0.65 12.84
C LEU A 369 12.17 0.52 12.92
N VAL A 370 11.88 1.60 12.16
CA VAL A 370 12.66 2.86 12.17
C VAL A 370 12.55 3.59 13.52
N TYR A 371 11.42 3.44 14.21
CA TYR A 371 11.19 3.89 15.57
C TYR A 371 10.70 2.73 16.43
N TYR A 372 11.32 2.58 17.59
CA TYR A 372 10.95 1.54 18.54
C TYR A 372 10.73 2.13 19.93
N LEU A 373 9.68 1.70 20.61
CA LEU A 373 9.34 2.17 21.95
C LEU A 373 10.42 1.85 22.97
N THR A 374 10.70 2.78 23.89
CA THR A 374 11.65 2.63 24.98
C THR A 374 10.95 2.66 26.34
N ASP A 375 11.65 2.23 27.41
CA ASP A 375 11.17 2.32 28.77
C ASP A 375 12.28 2.86 29.69
N PRO A 376 12.15 4.07 30.24
CA PRO A 376 11.07 5.05 30.02
C PRO A 376 11.04 5.58 28.59
N PRO A 377 9.93 6.23 28.14
CA PRO A 377 9.84 6.85 26.85
C PRO A 377 10.99 7.84 26.59
N GLY A 378 11.63 7.70 25.42
CA GLY A 378 12.59 8.68 24.93
C GLY A 378 11.89 9.95 24.41
N THR A 379 12.68 10.99 24.20
CA THR A 379 12.20 12.27 23.64
C THR A 379 12.44 12.37 22.13
N THR A 380 13.15 11.42 21.54
CA THR A 380 13.40 11.27 20.10
C THR A 380 13.01 9.86 19.68
N GLY A 381 12.52 9.70 18.47
CA GLY A 381 12.33 8.37 17.90
C GLY A 381 13.68 7.74 17.57
N GLU A 382 13.93 6.54 18.07
CA GLU A 382 15.16 5.78 17.78
C GLU A 382 14.79 4.34 17.39
N ALA A 383 15.55 3.78 16.46
CA ALA A 383 15.44 2.36 16.12
C ALA A 383 16.05 1.49 17.24
N ASP A 384 15.58 0.25 17.33
CA ASP A 384 16.27 -0.74 18.16
C ASP A 384 17.67 -1.05 17.58
N PRO A 385 18.69 -1.27 18.41
CA PRO A 385 20.05 -1.63 17.94
C PRO A 385 20.08 -2.86 17.02
N LEU A 386 19.09 -3.74 17.08
CA LEU A 386 18.99 -4.91 16.21
C LEU A 386 18.76 -4.55 14.73
N LEU A 387 18.14 -3.41 14.41
CA LEU A 387 18.05 -2.92 13.02
C LEU A 387 19.44 -2.66 12.45
N GLY A 388 20.27 -1.87 13.17
CA GLY A 388 21.64 -1.59 12.74
C GLY A 388 22.52 -2.84 12.68
N GLN A 389 22.30 -3.81 13.56
CA GLN A 389 23.01 -5.09 13.52
C GLN A 389 22.65 -5.89 12.27
N PHE A 390 21.36 -5.98 11.93
CA PHE A 390 20.91 -6.68 10.70
C PHE A 390 21.51 -6.04 9.45
N GLN A 391 21.44 -4.72 9.34
CA GLN A 391 22.01 -3.97 8.21
C GLN A 391 23.52 -4.20 8.09
N ALA A 392 24.26 -4.20 9.22
CA ALA A 392 25.68 -4.48 9.24
C ALA A 392 26.01 -5.92 8.79
N ASP A 393 25.19 -6.90 9.21
CA ASP A 393 25.36 -8.31 8.83
C ASP A 393 25.15 -8.48 7.31
N VAL A 394 24.11 -7.86 6.73
CA VAL A 394 23.85 -7.90 5.27
C VAL A 394 25.00 -7.23 4.50
N ALA A 395 25.45 -6.04 4.94
CA ALA A 395 26.57 -5.33 4.32
C ALA A 395 27.86 -6.15 4.33
N ALA A 396 28.11 -6.93 5.40
CA ALA A 396 29.27 -7.82 5.49
C ALA A 396 29.20 -8.99 4.49
N LEU A 397 28.03 -9.36 4.01
CA LEU A 397 27.79 -10.39 2.98
C LEU A 397 27.90 -9.84 1.53
N GLY A 398 28.04 -8.53 1.36
CA GLY A 398 28.10 -7.88 0.05
C GLY A 398 26.84 -7.09 -0.30
N ASP A 399 25.94 -6.94 0.66
CA ASP A 399 24.74 -6.12 0.63
C ASP A 399 23.63 -6.69 -0.26
N TYR A 400 23.82 -6.78 -1.56
CA TYR A 400 22.89 -7.39 -2.53
C TYR A 400 23.54 -8.54 -3.29
N PRO A 401 22.76 -9.57 -3.70
CA PRO A 401 23.29 -10.61 -4.59
C PRO A 401 23.69 -9.99 -5.93
N SER A 402 24.82 -10.43 -6.46
CA SER A 402 25.43 -9.90 -7.69
C SER A 402 25.18 -10.76 -8.93
N ASN A 403 24.77 -12.02 -8.72
CA ASN A 403 24.53 -12.99 -9.80
C ASN A 403 23.03 -13.14 -10.13
N THR A 404 22.19 -12.25 -9.63
CA THR A 404 20.76 -12.18 -9.91
C THR A 404 20.39 -10.85 -10.57
N ARG A 405 19.30 -10.84 -11.31
CA ARG A 405 18.60 -9.60 -11.61
C ARG A 405 17.80 -9.19 -10.37
N ASN A 406 18.17 -8.05 -9.77
CA ASN A 406 17.52 -7.50 -8.57
C ASN A 406 16.50 -6.46 -8.98
N VAL A 407 15.24 -6.65 -8.61
CA VAL A 407 14.17 -5.70 -8.92
C VAL A 407 13.32 -5.40 -7.69
N ALA A 408 12.74 -4.21 -7.61
CA ALA A 408 11.90 -3.84 -6.49
C ALA A 408 10.52 -3.34 -6.93
N VAL A 409 9.53 -3.65 -6.11
CA VAL A 409 8.16 -3.13 -6.19
C VAL A 409 7.84 -2.42 -4.89
N ALA A 410 7.41 -1.18 -4.97
CA ALA A 410 6.85 -0.44 -3.85
C ALA A 410 5.33 -0.31 -4.03
N ASP A 411 4.58 -0.37 -2.93
CA ASP A 411 3.15 0.00 -2.90
C ASP A 411 2.96 1.49 -2.55
N GLY A 412 4.04 2.15 -2.16
CA GLY A 412 4.05 3.57 -1.90
C GLY A 412 4.18 4.43 -3.15
N SER A 413 3.53 5.59 -3.14
CA SER A 413 3.54 6.55 -4.24
C SER A 413 4.95 7.06 -4.56
N GLY A 414 5.29 7.09 -5.86
CA GLY A 414 6.48 7.80 -6.36
C GLY A 414 6.26 9.31 -6.56
N ASN A 415 5.06 9.83 -6.37
CA ASN A 415 4.65 11.22 -6.64
C ASN A 415 4.51 12.07 -5.36
N MET A 416 5.22 11.77 -4.29
CA MET A 416 5.17 12.50 -3.01
C MET A 416 3.77 12.56 -2.37
N VAL A 417 2.87 11.62 -2.65
CA VAL A 417 1.52 11.58 -2.08
C VAL A 417 1.60 11.09 -0.64
N ASN A 418 1.20 11.91 0.32
CA ASN A 418 1.14 11.54 1.73
C ASN A 418 -0.03 10.60 2.05
N GLN A 419 -0.15 10.16 3.31
CA GLN A 419 -1.22 9.26 3.78
C GLN A 419 -2.57 9.98 4.04
N GLY A 420 -2.70 11.24 3.65
CA GLY A 420 -3.94 12.02 3.82
C GLY A 420 -4.02 12.82 5.11
N PHE A 421 -2.94 12.91 5.87
CA PHE A 421 -2.83 13.73 7.07
C PHE A 421 -1.44 14.38 7.18
N SER A 422 -1.30 15.32 8.08
CA SER A 422 -0.08 16.10 8.34
C SER A 422 0.66 15.59 9.58
N PRO A 423 1.98 15.83 9.68
CA PRO A 423 2.72 15.59 10.91
C PRO A 423 2.06 16.26 12.11
N GLY A 424 1.87 15.52 13.22
CA GLY A 424 1.21 16.00 14.43
C GLY A 424 -0.31 15.95 14.42
N ASP A 425 -0.96 15.52 13.34
CA ASP A 425 -2.42 15.30 13.33
C ASP A 425 -2.81 14.16 14.27
N GLN A 426 -4.00 14.28 14.88
CA GLN A 426 -4.54 13.24 15.76
C GLN A 426 -4.97 12.02 14.95
N LEU A 427 -4.45 10.84 15.30
CA LEU A 427 -4.70 9.57 14.62
C LEU A 427 -5.84 8.79 15.28
N ILE A 428 -5.84 8.71 16.60
CA ILE A 428 -6.81 7.96 17.40
C ILE A 428 -7.40 8.87 18.47
N LEU A 429 -8.71 8.75 18.67
CA LEU A 429 -9.45 9.25 19.82
C LEU A 429 -10.03 8.06 20.56
N TYR A 430 -9.73 7.95 21.86
CA TYR A 430 -10.32 6.95 22.73
C TYR A 430 -10.72 7.56 24.06
N GLU A 431 -12.03 7.70 24.29
CA GLU A 431 -12.62 8.25 25.50
C GLU A 431 -13.72 7.31 26.00
N TYR A 432 -13.62 6.89 27.25
CA TYR A 432 -14.64 6.13 27.94
C TYR A 432 -14.83 6.65 29.37
N GLU A 433 -16.06 6.96 29.74
CA GLU A 433 -16.44 7.40 31.10
C GLU A 433 -17.43 6.45 31.74
N SER A 434 -17.16 6.01 32.95
CA SER A 434 -18.07 5.22 33.74
C SER A 434 -17.94 5.55 35.24
N PHE A 435 -18.86 4.99 36.07
CA PHE A 435 -18.77 5.14 37.51
C PHE A 435 -17.52 4.49 38.14
N LEU A 436 -16.90 3.52 37.45
CA LEU A 436 -15.78 2.73 37.98
C LEU A 436 -14.42 3.12 37.39
N VAL A 437 -14.40 3.60 36.17
CA VAL A 437 -13.17 3.90 35.44
C VAL A 437 -13.44 4.95 34.36
N ASP A 438 -12.52 5.92 34.23
CA ASP A 438 -12.45 6.84 33.12
C ASP A 438 -11.17 6.53 32.34
N ILE A 439 -11.26 6.43 31.02
CA ILE A 439 -10.14 6.07 30.16
C ILE A 439 -10.02 7.12 29.06
N THR A 440 -8.77 7.53 28.78
CA THR A 440 -8.40 8.24 27.56
C THR A 440 -7.21 7.56 26.92
N GLY A 441 -7.09 7.68 25.59
CA GLY A 441 -6.01 7.04 24.85
C GLY A 441 -5.81 7.72 23.50
N ASP A 442 -5.55 9.01 23.54
CA ASP A 442 -5.39 9.84 22.35
C ASP A 442 -4.00 9.69 21.74
N VAL A 443 -3.94 9.48 20.43
CA VAL A 443 -2.69 9.27 19.70
C VAL A 443 -2.57 10.28 18.56
N TRP A 444 -1.37 10.86 18.40
CA TRP A 444 -1.03 11.78 17.32
C TRP A 444 0.11 11.22 16.47
N ALA A 445 0.12 11.61 15.21
CA ALA A 445 1.23 11.35 14.31
C ALA A 445 2.51 12.03 14.82
N VAL A 446 3.65 11.40 14.55
CA VAL A 446 4.96 11.97 14.83
C VAL A 446 5.09 13.32 14.11
N PRO A 447 5.52 14.39 14.81
CA PRO A 447 5.68 15.72 14.23
C PRO A 447 6.91 15.80 13.32
N ASP A 448 6.95 16.82 12.46
CA ASP A 448 8.12 17.18 11.67
C ASP A 448 9.06 18.06 12.51
N GLY A 449 10.04 17.45 13.16
CA GLY A 449 11.13 18.12 13.88
C GLY A 449 10.72 19.00 15.06
N ALA A 450 9.43 19.07 15.43
CA ALA A 450 8.91 19.91 16.49
C ALA A 450 8.56 19.09 17.74
N ASN A 451 8.68 19.71 18.93
CA ASN A 451 8.21 19.08 20.17
C ASN A 451 6.68 18.94 20.13
N HIS A 452 6.19 17.71 20.19
CA HIS A 452 4.76 17.42 20.15
C HIS A 452 4.42 16.19 20.99
N ILE A 453 3.19 16.18 21.51
CA ILE A 453 2.61 15.00 22.15
C ILE A 453 2.25 13.97 21.06
N ILE A 454 2.58 12.71 21.30
CA ILE A 454 2.21 11.59 20.43
C ILE A 454 1.29 10.58 21.12
N LEU A 455 1.22 10.61 22.45
CA LEU A 455 0.27 9.85 23.26
C LEU A 455 -0.11 10.66 24.48
N ASP A 456 -1.40 10.75 24.77
CA ASP A 456 -1.97 11.08 26.09
C ASP A 456 -2.93 9.98 26.50
N GLY A 457 -2.45 9.12 27.39
CA GLY A 457 -3.19 7.94 27.85
C GLY A 457 -3.36 7.93 29.36
N LEU A 458 -4.60 7.70 29.81
CA LEU A 458 -4.98 7.64 31.21
C LEU A 458 -5.97 6.49 31.43
N ILE A 459 -5.72 5.69 32.48
CA ILE A 459 -6.67 4.74 33.05
C ILE A 459 -6.89 5.17 34.50
N ASN A 460 -7.92 5.98 34.74
CA ASN A 460 -8.29 6.52 36.04
C ASN A 460 -9.33 5.61 36.71
N ARG A 461 -8.93 4.90 37.75
CA ARG A 461 -9.76 3.90 38.45
C ARG A 461 -10.30 4.42 39.77
N ILE A 462 -11.47 3.93 40.17
CA ILE A 462 -12.04 4.25 41.50
C ILE A 462 -11.08 3.80 42.61
N TRP A 463 -10.86 4.70 43.56
CA TRP A 463 -10.07 4.39 44.77
C TRP A 463 -10.57 3.09 45.47
N PRO A 464 -9.70 2.14 45.92
CA PRO A 464 -8.25 2.29 46.16
C PRO A 464 -7.34 1.78 45.02
N LEU A 465 -7.83 1.56 43.83
CA LEU A 465 -7.02 1.11 42.69
C LEU A 465 -6.14 2.26 42.19
N PRO A 466 -4.88 2.01 41.82
CA PRO A 466 -4.02 3.03 41.26
C PRO A 466 -4.46 3.43 39.87
N ASP A 467 -4.23 4.68 39.52
CA ASP A 467 -4.31 5.17 38.14
C ASP A 467 -3.07 4.80 37.37
N ASP A 468 -3.21 4.55 36.06
CA ASP A 468 -2.11 4.41 35.13
C ASP A 468 -2.17 5.57 34.14
N GLN A 469 -1.07 6.29 33.99
CA GLN A 469 -0.94 7.39 33.05
C GLN A 469 0.36 7.30 32.26
N LEU A 470 0.26 7.51 30.95
CA LEU A 470 1.41 7.59 30.07
C LEU A 470 1.22 8.75 29.09
N VAL A 471 2.06 9.77 29.23
CA VAL A 471 2.11 10.89 28.27
C VAL A 471 3.47 10.89 27.61
N VAL A 472 3.48 10.84 26.28
CA VAL A 472 4.71 10.74 25.50
C VAL A 472 4.85 11.94 24.58
N TYR A 473 6.01 12.58 24.65
CA TYR A 473 6.41 13.69 23.78
C TYR A 473 7.64 13.29 22.98
N VAL A 474 7.69 13.73 21.73
CA VAL A 474 8.89 13.60 20.87
C VAL A 474 9.28 14.94 20.30
N ASP A 475 10.57 15.10 19.99
CA ASP A 475 11.17 16.31 19.43
C ASP A 475 12.29 15.91 18.47
N GLY A 476 12.42 16.57 17.34
CA GLY A 476 13.45 16.25 16.34
C GLY A 476 13.23 14.93 15.59
N THR A 477 11.99 14.43 15.52
CA THR A 477 11.62 13.20 14.79
C THR A 477 11.31 13.48 13.33
N GLU A 478 11.54 12.49 12.47
CA GLU A 478 11.10 12.53 11.06
C GLU A 478 9.66 12.01 10.94
N PRO A 479 8.81 12.63 10.09
CA PRO A 479 7.38 12.37 10.04
C PRO A 479 7.00 11.13 9.20
N TYR A 480 7.51 9.95 9.57
CA TYR A 480 7.26 8.70 8.85
C TYR A 480 5.78 8.36 8.72
N ASP A 481 4.95 8.67 9.72
CA ASP A 481 3.55 8.21 9.76
C ASP A 481 2.73 8.67 8.56
N GLY A 482 2.95 9.90 8.11
CA GLY A 482 2.28 10.50 6.97
C GLY A 482 3.04 10.42 5.65
N ALA A 483 4.23 9.81 5.61
CA ALA A 483 5.08 9.78 4.42
C ALA A 483 4.46 8.98 3.26
N PRO A 484 4.88 9.23 2.00
CA PRO A 484 4.58 8.33 0.89
C PRO A 484 5.10 6.93 1.19
N GLY A 485 4.25 5.91 1.00
CA GLY A 485 4.65 4.54 1.32
C GLY A 485 3.48 3.55 1.20
N GLY A 486 3.81 2.26 1.15
CA GLY A 486 2.84 1.18 1.29
C GLY A 486 2.06 1.36 2.60
N THR A 487 0.73 1.31 2.53
CA THR A 487 -0.13 1.67 3.67
C THR A 487 -0.45 0.47 4.54
N ARG A 488 -0.70 0.71 5.84
CA ARG A 488 -1.27 -0.28 6.75
C ARG A 488 -2.48 0.30 7.46
N SER A 489 -3.54 -0.50 7.58
CA SER A 489 -4.81 -0.10 8.20
C SER A 489 -4.82 -0.31 9.73
N THR A 490 -3.68 -0.17 10.41
CA THR A 490 -3.53 -0.46 11.86
C THR A 490 -4.55 0.25 12.72
N MET A 491 -4.85 1.54 12.44
CA MET A 491 -5.82 2.29 13.22
C MET A 491 -7.25 1.82 12.95
N ALA A 492 -7.58 1.42 11.70
CA ALA A 492 -8.87 0.82 11.38
C ALA A 492 -9.04 -0.55 12.04
N ASP A 493 -7.97 -1.35 12.08
CA ASP A 493 -7.97 -2.64 12.78
C ASP A 493 -8.22 -2.44 14.29
N MET A 494 -7.57 -1.46 14.92
CA MET A 494 -7.80 -1.09 16.31
C MET A 494 -9.23 -0.61 16.59
N ASP A 495 -9.80 0.18 15.66
CA ASP A 495 -11.20 0.63 15.73
C ASP A 495 -12.19 -0.55 15.63
N SER A 496 -11.82 -1.62 14.92
CA SER A 496 -12.64 -2.83 14.79
C SER A 496 -12.67 -3.72 16.04
N LEU A 497 -11.70 -3.52 16.97
CA LEU A 497 -11.64 -4.32 18.20
C LEU A 497 -12.79 -3.96 19.15
N GLU A 498 -13.43 -4.98 19.72
CA GLU A 498 -14.39 -4.80 20.80
C GLU A 498 -13.63 -4.51 22.10
N ALA A 499 -13.39 -3.25 22.38
CA ALA A 499 -12.76 -2.87 23.64
C ALA A 499 -13.72 -3.14 24.82
N PRO A 500 -13.21 -3.61 25.98
CA PRO A 500 -14.06 -3.90 27.15
C PRO A 500 -14.75 -2.64 27.71
N TYR A 501 -14.29 -1.44 27.34
CA TYR A 501 -14.74 -0.15 27.88
C TYR A 501 -15.16 0.85 26.79
N GLY A 502 -15.66 0.42 25.62
CA GLY A 502 -16.10 1.28 24.54
C GLY A 502 -15.24 1.15 23.27
N ASP A 503 -15.60 1.92 22.25
CA ASP A 503 -14.96 1.80 20.94
C ASP A 503 -13.77 2.75 20.80
N ILE A 504 -12.66 2.25 20.27
CA ILE A 504 -11.55 3.05 19.77
C ILE A 504 -12.00 3.72 18.47
N ILE A 505 -11.67 4.99 18.28
CA ILE A 505 -12.05 5.76 17.09
C ILE A 505 -10.80 6.10 16.29
N ALA A 506 -10.62 5.48 15.12
CA ALA A 506 -9.62 5.87 14.16
C ALA A 506 -10.09 7.14 13.41
N LEU A 507 -9.42 8.26 13.64
CA LEU A 507 -9.65 9.50 12.89
C LEU A 507 -9.02 9.42 11.49
N HIS A 508 -7.91 8.69 11.39
CA HIS A 508 -7.29 8.23 10.14
C HIS A 508 -7.20 6.71 10.19
N GLU A 509 -7.59 6.05 9.10
CA GLU A 509 -7.64 4.57 9.04
C GLU A 509 -6.26 3.96 8.82
N LYS A 510 -5.40 4.67 8.06
CA LYS A 510 -4.14 4.16 7.51
C LYS A 510 -2.97 5.07 7.86
N HIS A 511 -1.78 4.48 7.87
CA HIS A 511 -0.51 5.20 7.97
C HIS A 511 0.49 4.64 6.96
N CYS A 512 1.61 5.33 6.75
CA CYS A 512 2.75 4.79 6.04
C CYS A 512 3.35 3.64 6.85
N PHE A 513 3.37 2.46 6.28
CA PHE A 513 4.02 1.29 6.87
C PHE A 513 5.41 1.07 6.28
N ILE A 514 5.53 1.00 4.95
CA ILE A 514 6.82 0.90 4.28
C ILE A 514 7.04 2.16 3.44
N PRO A 515 7.89 3.10 3.87
CA PRO A 515 8.18 4.29 3.07
C PRO A 515 8.67 3.91 1.67
N THR A 516 8.21 4.62 0.63
CA THR A 516 8.58 4.31 -0.76
C THR A 516 10.10 4.31 -0.95
N ILE A 517 10.80 5.26 -0.31
CA ILE A 517 12.28 5.31 -0.32
C ILE A 517 12.93 4.09 0.34
N SER A 518 12.26 3.49 1.33
CA SER A 518 12.71 2.26 1.98
C SER A 518 12.47 1.03 1.09
N ALA A 519 11.28 0.91 0.49
CA ALA A 519 10.94 -0.21 -0.39
C ALA A 519 11.86 -0.30 -1.61
N LEU A 520 12.30 0.86 -2.12
CA LEU A 520 13.19 0.97 -3.28
C LEU A 520 14.69 1.12 -2.90
N ASP A 521 15.01 1.11 -1.60
CA ASP A 521 16.37 1.31 -1.05
C ASP A 521 17.10 2.51 -1.68
N LEU A 522 16.42 3.66 -1.74
CA LEU A 522 16.97 4.86 -2.35
C LEU A 522 18.05 5.50 -1.48
N ASP A 523 19.12 5.99 -2.11
CA ASP A 523 20.21 6.74 -1.45
C ASP A 523 19.76 8.17 -1.09
N THR A 524 18.71 8.27 -0.27
CA THR A 524 18.16 9.52 0.27
C THR A 524 17.47 9.27 1.60
N ASP A 525 17.47 10.28 2.48
CA ASP A 525 16.69 10.30 3.72
C ASP A 525 15.45 11.21 3.61
N ASP A 526 15.24 11.88 2.46
CA ASP A 526 14.06 12.69 2.21
C ASP A 526 12.85 11.79 1.96
N LEU A 527 11.95 11.71 2.95
CA LEU A 527 10.73 10.91 2.88
C LEU A 527 9.79 11.34 1.74
N PHE A 528 9.87 12.59 1.31
CA PHE A 528 9.06 13.16 0.22
C PHE A 528 9.87 13.37 -1.06
N TYR A 529 10.89 12.55 -1.28
CA TYR A 529 11.68 12.57 -2.51
C TYR A 529 10.79 12.36 -3.75
N ASP A 530 10.97 13.19 -4.78
CA ASP A 530 10.22 13.10 -6.05
C ASP A 530 10.78 11.98 -6.93
N ILE A 531 10.41 10.75 -6.60
CA ILE A 531 10.87 9.53 -7.27
C ILE A 531 10.47 9.53 -8.75
N ALA A 532 9.22 9.92 -9.05
CA ALA A 532 8.71 9.93 -10.42
C ALA A 532 9.34 11.04 -11.28
N GLY A 533 9.83 12.10 -10.65
CA GLY A 533 10.53 13.20 -11.33
C GLY A 533 12.03 12.99 -11.49
N ASP A 534 12.62 11.94 -10.90
CA ASP A 534 14.06 11.68 -10.97
C ASP A 534 14.47 10.98 -12.29
N PRO A 535 15.19 11.66 -13.19
CA PRO A 535 15.64 11.07 -14.46
C PRO A 535 16.75 10.04 -14.29
N ASP A 536 17.45 10.02 -13.16
CA ASP A 536 18.57 9.15 -12.87
C ASP A 536 18.27 8.13 -11.75
N LEU A 537 16.98 7.87 -11.49
CA LEU A 537 16.48 7.04 -10.36
C LEU A 537 17.26 5.74 -10.17
N LEU A 538 17.55 5.01 -11.24
CA LEU A 538 18.27 3.73 -11.16
C LEU A 538 19.75 3.87 -10.73
N SER A 539 20.28 5.08 -10.67
CA SER A 539 21.61 5.32 -10.09
C SER A 539 21.57 5.51 -8.57
N HIS A 540 20.37 5.71 -8.01
CA HIS A 540 20.11 5.98 -6.59
C HIS A 540 19.55 4.75 -5.84
N THR A 541 19.47 3.61 -6.50
CA THR A 541 18.97 2.35 -5.95
C THR A 541 19.87 1.18 -6.35
N PRO A 542 20.02 0.14 -5.52
CA PRO A 542 20.77 -1.07 -5.88
C PRO A 542 20.00 -1.99 -6.84
N PHE A 543 18.76 -1.66 -7.21
CA PHE A 543 17.92 -2.48 -8.07
C PHE A 543 18.11 -2.17 -9.56
N ASP A 544 18.09 -3.20 -10.41
CA ASP A 544 18.20 -3.08 -11.88
C ASP A 544 16.98 -2.39 -12.49
N THR A 545 15.82 -2.50 -11.85
CA THR A 545 14.60 -1.77 -12.19
C THR A 545 13.65 -1.74 -10.99
N VAL A 546 12.75 -0.77 -10.99
CA VAL A 546 11.77 -0.58 -9.91
C VAL A 546 10.38 -0.32 -10.45
N TYR A 547 9.37 -0.68 -9.66
CA TYR A 547 7.97 -0.31 -9.86
C TYR A 547 7.45 0.46 -8.64
N PHE A 548 6.66 1.48 -8.89
CA PHE A 548 5.92 2.23 -7.86
C PHE A 548 4.63 2.79 -8.46
N PRO A 549 3.53 2.86 -7.69
CA PRO A 549 2.26 3.41 -8.15
C PRO A 549 2.26 4.95 -8.07
N ALA A 550 1.24 5.57 -8.70
CA ALA A 550 1.04 7.02 -8.64
C ALA A 550 0.47 7.50 -7.28
N VAL A 551 -0.22 6.63 -6.56
CA VAL A 551 -0.83 6.87 -5.24
C VAL A 551 -0.43 5.75 -4.29
N ASN A 552 -0.52 5.97 -2.98
CA ASN A 552 -0.24 4.91 -2.02
C ASN A 552 -1.27 3.80 -2.11
N GLU A 553 -0.79 2.57 -2.19
CA GLU A 553 -1.56 1.32 -2.16
C GLU A 553 -1.40 0.63 -0.80
N GLU A 554 -2.23 -0.36 -0.51
CA GLU A 554 -2.08 -1.16 0.72
C GLU A 554 -0.80 -2.00 0.63
N HIS A 555 -0.11 -2.16 1.76
CA HIS A 555 1.09 -2.99 1.85
C HIS A 555 0.86 -4.41 1.31
N ILE A 556 1.73 -4.88 0.42
CA ILE A 556 1.63 -6.17 -0.30
C ILE A 556 0.36 -6.25 -1.17
N GLN A 557 -0.07 -5.12 -1.71
CA GLN A 557 -1.20 -5.12 -2.63
C GLN A 557 -0.77 -5.42 -4.05
N ILE A 558 -1.40 -6.41 -4.67
CA ILE A 558 -1.24 -6.68 -6.10
C ILE A 558 -2.39 -6.03 -6.86
N THR A 559 -2.07 -5.03 -7.67
CA THR A 559 -3.00 -4.37 -8.60
C THR A 559 -2.87 -4.99 -10.00
N PRO A 560 -3.81 -4.77 -10.92
CA PRO A 560 -3.66 -5.21 -12.31
C PRO A 560 -2.36 -4.69 -12.96
N GLU A 561 -1.93 -3.48 -12.62
CA GLU A 561 -0.74 -2.84 -13.12
C GLU A 561 0.54 -3.49 -12.56
N SER A 562 0.64 -3.64 -11.23
CA SER A 562 1.79 -4.28 -10.59
C SER A 562 1.88 -5.76 -10.96
N LYS A 563 0.74 -6.48 -11.05
CA LYS A 563 0.69 -7.87 -11.54
C LYS A 563 1.27 -8.00 -12.94
N ALA A 564 0.86 -7.14 -13.88
CA ALA A 564 1.40 -7.18 -15.24
C ALA A 564 2.91 -6.98 -15.27
N TRP A 565 3.41 -6.10 -14.39
CA TRP A 565 4.84 -5.87 -14.23
C TRP A 565 5.56 -7.07 -13.61
N PHE A 566 5.02 -7.68 -12.55
CA PHE A 566 5.57 -8.89 -11.95
C PHE A 566 5.72 -10.02 -12.97
N ILE A 567 4.65 -10.30 -13.73
CA ILE A 567 4.66 -11.35 -14.75
C ILE A 567 5.73 -11.06 -15.79
N ALA A 568 5.85 -9.81 -16.27
CA ALA A 568 6.85 -9.43 -17.26
C ALA A 568 8.29 -9.62 -16.74
N GLU A 569 8.56 -9.32 -15.46
CA GLU A 569 9.90 -9.54 -14.87
C GLU A 569 10.19 -11.04 -14.66
N LEU A 570 9.21 -11.84 -14.26
CA LEU A 570 9.35 -13.27 -14.11
C LEU A 570 9.54 -13.98 -15.46
N GLU A 571 8.85 -13.56 -16.52
CA GLU A 571 9.00 -14.12 -17.87
C GLU A 571 10.36 -13.79 -18.52
N ARG A 572 11.00 -12.67 -18.16
CA ARG A 572 12.33 -12.29 -18.70
C ARG A 572 13.42 -13.35 -18.46
N GLY A 573 13.32 -14.13 -17.40
CA GLY A 573 14.24 -15.20 -17.07
C GLY A 573 13.85 -16.57 -17.64
N ALA A 574 12.58 -16.77 -17.99
CA ALA A 574 12.04 -18.08 -18.37
C ALA A 574 12.35 -18.52 -19.81
N VAL A 575 13.21 -17.83 -20.55
CA VAL A 575 13.63 -18.26 -21.90
C VAL A 575 14.65 -19.41 -21.79
N GLY A 576 14.20 -20.55 -21.28
CA GLY A 576 14.85 -21.83 -21.38
C GLY A 576 14.63 -22.43 -22.76
N GLY A 577 15.39 -22.01 -23.72
CA GLY A 577 15.46 -22.59 -25.08
C GLY A 577 16.81 -22.27 -25.69
N VAL A 578 17.78 -23.16 -25.43
CA VAL A 578 19.02 -23.36 -26.20
C VAL A 578 19.42 -22.18 -27.11
N GLY A 579 20.25 -21.32 -26.57
CA GLY A 579 20.98 -20.32 -27.32
C GLY A 579 22.01 -19.73 -26.40
N GLU A 580 23.24 -20.24 -26.49
CA GLU A 580 24.43 -19.57 -25.99
C GLU A 580 24.23 -18.06 -26.20
N VAL A 581 24.31 -17.27 -25.12
CA VAL A 581 24.56 -15.85 -25.25
C VAL A 581 25.99 -15.75 -25.78
N GLU A 582 26.15 -15.99 -27.10
CA GLU A 582 27.23 -15.32 -27.80
C GLU A 582 27.10 -13.85 -27.42
N ALA A 583 28.14 -13.30 -26.83
CA ALA A 583 28.34 -11.87 -26.80
C ALA A 583 28.26 -11.41 -28.24
N VAL A 584 27.03 -11.05 -28.68
CA VAL A 584 26.79 -10.45 -29.96
C VAL A 584 27.37 -9.06 -29.85
N ALA A 585 28.58 -8.92 -30.31
CA ALA A 585 29.13 -7.66 -30.77
C ALA A 585 28.23 -7.20 -31.92
N GLY A 586 27.19 -6.42 -31.62
CA GLY A 586 26.21 -5.89 -32.57
C GLY A 586 24.90 -5.65 -31.81
N GLY A 587 24.79 -4.48 -31.14
CA GLY A 587 23.66 -4.11 -30.28
C GLY A 587 22.33 -4.24 -31.01
N SER A 588 21.50 -5.17 -30.60
CA SER A 588 20.08 -5.18 -30.97
C SER A 588 19.42 -3.98 -30.32
N LEU A 589 18.84 -3.10 -31.13
CA LEU A 589 17.99 -2.01 -30.66
C LEU A 589 16.79 -2.59 -29.93
N ARG A 590 16.57 -2.19 -28.69
CA ARG A 590 15.46 -2.67 -27.87
C ARG A 590 14.62 -1.49 -27.39
N LEU A 591 13.30 -1.64 -27.48
CA LEU A 591 12.31 -0.65 -27.11
C LEU A 591 11.45 -1.17 -25.98
N GLU A 592 11.44 -0.48 -24.85
CA GLU A 592 10.60 -0.80 -23.71
C GLU A 592 9.61 0.33 -23.45
N VAL A 593 8.38 0.00 -23.05
CA VAL A 593 7.29 0.97 -22.86
C VAL A 593 6.58 0.67 -21.55
N THR A 594 6.63 1.60 -20.59
CA THR A 594 6.07 1.43 -19.24
C THR A 594 5.46 2.76 -18.74
N PRO A 595 4.24 2.76 -18.18
CA PRO A 595 3.28 1.66 -18.10
C PRO A 595 2.66 1.31 -19.46
N ASN A 596 2.29 0.06 -19.66
CA ASN A 596 1.56 -0.41 -20.84
C ASN A 596 0.63 -1.58 -20.44
N PRO A 597 -0.70 -1.40 -20.34
CA PRO A 597 -1.50 -0.24 -20.79
C PRO A 597 -1.32 1.05 -19.96
N PHE A 598 -1.70 2.22 -20.53
CA PHE A 598 -1.66 3.49 -19.83
C PHE A 598 -2.92 4.36 -20.08
N THR A 599 -3.18 5.30 -19.16
CA THR A 599 -4.32 6.24 -19.23
C THR A 599 -3.93 7.66 -19.58
N HIS A 600 -2.80 8.17 -19.07
CA HIS A 600 -2.37 9.56 -19.23
C HIS A 600 -1.08 9.68 -20.05
N ALA A 601 -0.04 8.96 -19.66
CA ALA A 601 1.23 8.96 -20.33
C ALA A 601 1.97 7.63 -20.11
N THR A 602 2.90 7.31 -21.02
CA THR A 602 3.81 6.17 -20.89
C THR A 602 5.22 6.59 -21.21
N LEU A 603 6.18 6.00 -20.52
CA LEU A 603 7.61 6.19 -20.73
C LEU A 603 8.12 5.13 -21.72
N ILE A 604 9.04 5.56 -22.56
CA ILE A 604 9.64 4.73 -23.58
C ILE A 604 11.14 4.74 -23.35
N HIS A 605 11.72 3.60 -23.03
CA HIS A 605 13.15 3.42 -22.82
C HIS A 605 13.79 2.68 -23.99
N PHE A 606 14.98 3.08 -24.38
CA PHE A 606 15.78 2.38 -25.38
C PHE A 606 17.27 2.60 -25.16
N HIS A 607 18.08 1.64 -25.56
CA HIS A 607 19.53 1.68 -25.43
C HIS A 607 20.21 1.74 -26.80
N LEU A 608 21.24 2.56 -26.92
CA LEU A 608 22.08 2.69 -28.09
C LEU A 608 23.51 2.25 -27.79
N ALA A 609 24.08 1.40 -28.65
CA ALA A 609 25.45 0.94 -28.51
C ALA A 609 26.47 1.99 -29.03
N ALA A 610 26.04 2.91 -29.92
CA ALA A 610 26.87 3.94 -30.51
C ALA A 610 26.05 5.20 -30.79
N THR A 611 26.72 6.33 -31.03
CA THR A 611 26.02 7.56 -31.48
C THR A 611 25.35 7.32 -32.81
N GLU A 612 24.02 7.33 -32.85
CA GLU A 612 23.23 7.10 -34.06
C GLU A 612 22.04 8.06 -34.16
N ARG A 613 21.54 8.25 -35.40
CA ARG A 613 20.27 8.95 -35.59
C ARG A 613 19.14 7.99 -35.29
N VAL A 614 18.27 8.38 -34.34
CA VAL A 614 17.14 7.61 -33.86
C VAL A 614 15.85 8.27 -34.31
N SER A 615 14.88 7.46 -34.77
CA SER A 615 13.49 7.88 -34.93
C SER A 615 12.55 6.98 -34.15
N LEU A 616 11.69 7.59 -33.32
CA LEU A 616 10.67 6.93 -32.55
C LEU A 616 9.30 7.48 -32.93
N SER A 617 8.43 6.63 -33.45
CA SER A 617 7.11 7.02 -33.96
C SER A 617 6.01 6.09 -33.48
N VAL A 618 4.81 6.65 -33.26
CA VAL A 618 3.61 5.90 -32.85
C VAL A 618 2.68 5.71 -34.05
N TYR A 619 2.16 4.50 -34.22
CA TYR A 619 1.25 4.11 -35.30
C TYR A 619 -0.05 3.52 -34.72
N ASP A 620 -1.17 3.73 -35.43
CA ASP A 620 -2.41 3.02 -35.14
C ASP A 620 -2.41 1.58 -35.71
N ALA A 621 -3.46 0.80 -35.39
CA ALA A 621 -3.62 -0.57 -35.86
C ALA A 621 -3.72 -0.70 -37.39
N ALA A 622 -4.00 0.38 -38.11
CA ALA A 622 -4.01 0.44 -39.58
C ALA A 622 -2.65 0.84 -40.17
N GLY A 623 -1.61 1.04 -39.34
CA GLY A 623 -0.27 1.42 -39.73
C GLY A 623 -0.09 2.92 -40.11
N ARG A 624 -1.04 3.78 -39.73
CA ARG A 624 -0.95 5.22 -39.90
C ARG A 624 -0.13 5.83 -38.77
N CYS A 625 0.89 6.64 -39.12
CA CYS A 625 1.66 7.38 -38.13
C CYS A 625 0.79 8.43 -37.41
N ILE A 626 0.72 8.35 -36.11
CA ILE A 626 -0.05 9.21 -35.22
C ILE A 626 0.83 10.40 -34.79
N VAL A 627 2.05 10.12 -34.31
CA VAL A 627 3.00 11.13 -33.86
C VAL A 627 4.42 10.59 -33.97
N ASP A 628 5.35 11.49 -34.26
CA ASP A 628 6.80 11.24 -34.19
C ASP A 628 7.30 11.86 -32.87
N LEU A 629 7.76 11.03 -31.94
CA LEU A 629 8.21 11.43 -30.61
C LEU A 629 9.67 11.88 -30.61
N LEU A 630 10.51 11.25 -31.45
CA LEU A 630 11.94 11.53 -31.56
C LEU A 630 12.40 11.36 -33.00
N ASP A 631 13.23 12.31 -33.49
CA ASP A 631 13.99 12.17 -34.74
C ASP A 631 15.27 13.04 -34.65
N ARG A 632 16.30 12.51 -33.98
CA ARG A 632 17.58 13.20 -33.80
C ARG A 632 18.75 12.23 -33.60
N ALA A 633 19.98 12.72 -33.59
CA ALA A 633 21.14 11.94 -33.19
C ALA A 633 21.21 11.88 -31.67
N GLU A 634 21.39 10.66 -31.11
CA GLU A 634 21.58 10.40 -29.71
C GLU A 634 22.93 9.73 -29.46
N PRO A 635 23.61 10.01 -28.33
CA PRO A 635 24.86 9.36 -27.94
C PRO A 635 24.64 7.89 -27.55
N PRO A 636 25.71 7.09 -27.35
CA PRO A 636 25.56 5.75 -26.76
C PRO A 636 25.04 5.84 -25.34
N GLY A 637 24.25 4.85 -24.92
CA GLY A 637 23.66 4.75 -23.57
C GLY A 637 22.15 4.60 -23.61
N TRP A 638 21.53 4.67 -22.42
CA TRP A 638 20.09 4.64 -22.24
C TRP A 638 19.45 6.00 -22.57
N HIS A 639 18.31 5.94 -23.24
CA HIS A 639 17.51 7.11 -23.64
C HIS A 639 16.04 6.90 -23.25
N GLN A 640 15.36 8.01 -23.01
CA GLN A 640 13.95 8.05 -22.61
C GLN A 640 13.17 9.01 -23.50
N ALA A 641 11.93 8.65 -23.80
CA ALA A 641 10.93 9.51 -24.41
C ALA A 641 9.57 9.29 -23.71
N THR A 642 8.68 10.26 -23.80
CA THR A 642 7.33 10.15 -23.20
C THR A 642 6.28 10.30 -24.29
N TRP A 643 5.21 9.49 -24.24
CA TRP A 643 4.01 9.68 -25.03
C TRP A 643 2.80 9.83 -24.13
N ASP A 644 2.13 10.97 -24.22
CA ASP A 644 0.96 11.35 -23.46
C ASP A 644 -0.39 10.89 -24.08
N GLY A 645 -0.34 10.00 -25.08
CA GLY A 645 -1.54 9.53 -25.80
C GLY A 645 -2.13 10.60 -26.68
N THR A 646 -1.37 11.58 -27.18
CA THR A 646 -1.84 12.59 -28.14
C THR A 646 -1.29 12.35 -29.54
N ASP A 647 -2.01 12.89 -30.54
CA ASP A 647 -1.56 12.94 -31.93
C ASP A 647 -0.63 14.15 -32.17
N ARG A 648 -0.09 14.25 -33.39
CA ARG A 648 0.81 15.36 -33.81
C ARG A 648 0.20 16.77 -33.69
N TRP A 649 -1.09 16.90 -33.45
CA TRP A 649 -1.78 18.17 -33.22
C TRP A 649 -2.15 18.39 -31.76
N GLY A 650 -1.67 17.53 -30.84
CA GLY A 650 -1.96 17.59 -29.41
C GLY A 650 -3.39 17.16 -29.04
N ARG A 651 -4.10 16.42 -29.92
CA ARG A 651 -5.43 15.90 -29.64
C ARG A 651 -5.30 14.48 -29.11
N GLU A 652 -6.07 14.15 -28.11
CA GLU A 652 -6.12 12.82 -27.53
C GLU A 652 -6.51 11.77 -28.56
N VAL A 653 -5.81 10.63 -28.55
CA VAL A 653 -6.15 9.49 -29.39
C VAL A 653 -7.26 8.66 -28.75
N ALA A 654 -8.01 7.89 -29.53
CA ALA A 654 -9.04 7.00 -29.02
C ALA A 654 -8.41 5.87 -28.19
N PRO A 655 -9.11 5.36 -27.13
CA PRO A 655 -8.69 4.12 -26.48
C PRO A 655 -8.51 2.99 -27.48
N GLY A 656 -7.43 2.22 -27.33
CA GLY A 656 -7.14 1.13 -28.24
C GLY A 656 -5.67 0.77 -28.34
N THR A 657 -5.37 -0.14 -29.26
CA THR A 657 -4.00 -0.63 -29.50
C THR A 657 -3.26 0.24 -30.52
N TYR A 658 -2.05 0.63 -30.13
CA TYR A 658 -1.08 1.37 -30.95
C TYR A 658 0.23 0.59 -31.04
N PHE A 659 1.10 0.99 -31.94
CA PHE A 659 2.44 0.39 -32.11
C PHE A 659 3.49 1.48 -32.10
N MET A 660 4.47 1.37 -31.21
CA MET A 660 5.64 2.23 -31.19
C MET A 660 6.74 1.58 -32.00
N LYS A 661 7.35 2.34 -32.87
CA LYS A 661 8.45 1.88 -33.71
C LYS A 661 9.67 2.76 -33.50
N LEU A 662 10.73 2.12 -33.04
CA LEU A 662 12.07 2.69 -32.90
C LEU A 662 12.93 2.25 -34.09
N ARG A 663 13.73 3.16 -34.64
CA ARG A 663 14.74 2.88 -35.66
C ARG A 663 16.04 3.58 -35.31
N SER A 664 17.16 2.86 -35.47
CA SER A 664 18.52 3.38 -35.35
C SER A 664 19.39 2.68 -36.39
N GLY A 665 19.92 3.42 -37.34
CA GLY A 665 20.66 2.86 -38.46
C GLY A 665 19.85 1.86 -39.29
N GLN A 666 20.33 0.61 -39.36
CA GLN A 666 19.61 -0.51 -40.00
C GLN A 666 18.73 -1.32 -39.01
N ALA A 667 18.89 -1.09 -37.72
CA ALA A 667 18.13 -1.76 -36.69
C ALA A 667 16.74 -1.12 -36.48
N SER A 668 15.75 -1.92 -36.15
CA SER A 668 14.43 -1.41 -35.73
C SER A 668 13.78 -2.37 -34.76
N ASP A 669 13.07 -1.81 -33.78
CA ASP A 669 12.23 -2.55 -32.85
C ASP A 669 10.80 -1.98 -32.86
N VAL A 670 9.81 -2.83 -32.56
CA VAL A 670 8.38 -2.45 -32.55
C VAL A 670 7.70 -3.06 -31.33
N THR A 671 7.13 -2.21 -30.49
CA THR A 671 6.38 -2.61 -29.31
C THR A 671 4.92 -2.20 -29.41
N ARG A 672 4.01 -3.08 -28.99
CA ARG A 672 2.57 -2.79 -28.87
C ARG A 672 2.33 -1.99 -27.60
N VAL A 673 1.51 -0.94 -27.68
CA VAL A 673 1.08 -0.13 -26.55
C VAL A 673 -0.44 0.01 -26.55
N ILE A 674 -1.04 -0.01 -25.36
CA ILE A 674 -2.50 0.06 -25.20
C ILE A 674 -2.85 1.35 -24.45
N VAL A 675 -3.70 2.16 -25.06
CA VAL A 675 -4.25 3.37 -24.42
C VAL A 675 -5.60 3.02 -23.81
N LEU A 676 -5.74 3.27 -22.50
CA LEU A 676 -6.97 3.15 -21.73
C LEU A 676 -7.44 4.56 -21.36
N ARG A 677 -8.68 4.92 -21.64
CA ARG A 677 -9.27 6.22 -21.22
C ARG A 677 -10.76 6.08 -20.95
#